data_39f28c8eef1dcad739adde96752d34d8
#
_entry.id   39f28c8eef1dcad739adde96752d34d8
#
_cell.length_a   1.000
_cell.length_b   1.000
_cell.length_c   1.000
_cell.angle_alpha   90.00
_cell.angle_beta   90.00
_cell.angle_gamma   90.00
#
_symmetry.space_group_name_H-M   'P 1'
#
loop_
_entity.id
_entity.type
_entity.pdbx_description
1 polymer ?
#
loop_
_entity_poly.entity_id
_entity_poly.type
_entity_poly.pdbx_seq_one_letter_code
_entity_poly.pdbx_strand_id
1 'polypeptide(L)'
;MAITATRRIELERRLPTPPPGAQPTRPRLYPAPDFPFKGWQPAQPEGYKQSAARPTESAIVIDNGASTVKAGFSFDKRPRFLVPPIMAKFKDRKFNKYCAFVGWDAYADATTRGQIRQAFEAHTSIPTNWDIMEGVFDYIFLKLGVQGEGSVDRPLIVTEPVANLGHPRRMLNEMVFECYGVPSVTVGIDSLFAYRYNNGTSGLVVSSSHTSTHIIPVLDRKPYLQSCARLNWGGSQSQEYLLKLIRLKYPHFPGKMTLEQMEYYIKQYCYLSKDYVTEMSSFLDWEGLEAERNIIIQYPFTEQVVAEKSAEELARIAERKKESGRRLQEQAAKMRLEKLIRKEQELEFYQSLHNRYLSATTKKEQRRLLDDEELKDEAALERVIRDLDRSIRKSRNKDLGGPEEEESLEDQLNKFPLLDIPDDQLDEAGIKDKRHQRLMKSGVEARIRAKAEKERERARLAEEERLDREHREADPEAWVAGRRIQREALLAKIKEQSRLKADSGNRKGMASQMRMKTLANLASDGPKRKRRGGGEYDDDFGANDEDWGVYRTVATEPASDDEEPEEDPVTALKAVESELLQFDPSFSEKDTIEAQNDWTKSLMHAFLRGAQPSDPESQREANQIHLNVERIRVPEVVFQPGIAGVDQAGIVEIIEGIVTGRFPDPRQQKALLKDIFLTGGNTSFESFEERLARELRAVLPADLPVNVRKASDPVLDAWKGAASWWSSSGASERESATVTRAEYFEKGSDYIKEHDLGNSLAPSVFGG
;
A
#
# COMPACT_ATOMS: atom_id res chain seq x y z
N MET A 1 28.34 -3.51 6.32
CA MET A 1 29.52 -3.41 7.20
C MET A 1 29.27 -4.25 8.43
N ALA A 2 30.21 -5.11 8.82
CA ALA A 2 30.06 -5.94 10.01
C ALA A 2 30.18 -5.06 11.26
N ILE A 3 29.19 -5.08 12.13
CA ILE A 3 29.27 -4.45 13.45
C ILE A 3 30.45 -5.09 14.19
N THR A 4 31.39 -4.28 14.68
CA THR A 4 32.49 -4.82 15.48
C THR A 4 31.93 -5.49 16.74
N ALA A 5 32.51 -6.62 17.14
CA ALA A 5 32.05 -7.42 18.28
C ALA A 5 31.92 -6.56 19.58
N THR A 6 32.74 -5.55 19.73
CA THR A 6 32.70 -4.62 20.87
C THR A 6 31.45 -3.75 20.89
N ARG A 7 30.99 -3.24 19.72
CA ARG A 7 29.75 -2.45 19.62
C ARG A 7 28.50 -3.34 19.77
N ARG A 8 28.57 -4.58 19.32
CA ARG A 8 27.51 -5.56 19.53
C ARG A 8 27.31 -5.85 21.02
N ILE A 9 28.40 -6.01 21.77
CA ILE A 9 28.38 -6.22 23.22
C ILE A 9 27.83 -4.99 23.97
N GLU A 10 28.08 -3.77 23.51
CA GLU A 10 27.50 -2.55 24.12
C GLU A 10 26.01 -2.40 23.82
N LEU A 11 25.54 -2.80 22.63
CA LEU A 11 24.12 -2.86 22.27
C LEU A 11 23.39 -3.95 23.05
N GLU A 12 24.01 -5.13 23.20
CA GLU A 12 23.48 -6.23 24.04
C GLU A 12 23.39 -5.86 25.51
N ARG A 13 24.30 -5.01 26.04
CA ARG A 13 24.23 -4.49 27.41
C ARG A 13 23.14 -3.44 27.63
N ARG A 14 22.65 -2.78 26.57
CA ARG A 14 21.55 -1.81 26.65
C ARG A 14 20.16 -2.46 26.55
N LEU A 15 20.08 -3.66 26.03
CA LEU A 15 18.87 -4.48 26.04
C LEU A 15 19.08 -5.50 27.18
N PRO A 16 18.39 -5.36 28.32
CA PRO A 16 18.43 -6.40 29.33
C PRO A 16 17.87 -7.66 28.67
N THR A 17 18.72 -8.68 28.55
CA THR A 17 18.29 -10.01 28.14
C THR A 17 17.18 -10.43 29.10
N PRO A 18 15.97 -10.73 28.62
CA PRO A 18 14.91 -11.19 29.51
C PRO A 18 15.42 -12.44 30.23
N PRO A 19 15.17 -12.58 31.54
CA PRO A 19 15.56 -13.77 32.29
C PRO A 19 14.98 -15.00 31.61
N PRO A 20 15.70 -16.16 31.62
CA PRO A 20 15.19 -17.40 31.04
C PRO A 20 13.82 -17.73 31.58
N GLY A 21 12.79 -17.79 30.74
CA GLY A 21 11.39 -17.99 31.12
C GLY A 21 10.54 -16.72 31.18
N ALA A 22 11.08 -15.53 30.94
CA ALA A 22 10.25 -14.35 30.74
C ALA A 22 9.45 -14.47 29.44
N GLN A 23 8.13 -14.35 29.56
CA GLN A 23 7.30 -14.24 28.36
C GLN A 23 7.73 -13.03 27.56
N PRO A 24 7.82 -13.11 26.20
CA PRO A 24 8.17 -11.99 25.38
C PRO A 24 7.27 -10.80 25.72
N THR A 25 7.87 -9.66 26.03
CA THR A 25 7.14 -8.42 26.32
C THR A 25 6.26 -8.13 25.12
N ARG A 26 4.94 -8.12 25.34
CA ARG A 26 3.99 -7.86 24.26
C ARG A 26 4.33 -6.51 23.63
N PRO A 27 4.39 -6.42 22.30
CA PRO A 27 4.71 -5.17 21.64
C PRO A 27 3.70 -4.10 22.07
N ARG A 28 4.17 -2.86 22.24
CA ARG A 28 3.33 -1.74 22.68
C ARG A 28 2.33 -1.39 21.58
N LEU A 29 1.06 -1.61 21.88
CA LEU A 29 -0.06 -1.32 20.97
C LEU A 29 -0.64 0.05 21.32
N TYR A 30 -0.66 0.96 20.33
CA TYR A 30 -1.24 2.30 20.49
C TYR A 30 -2.42 2.46 19.54
N PRO A 31 -3.53 3.08 19.97
CA PRO A 31 -4.62 3.39 19.06
C PRO A 31 -4.20 4.48 18.07
N ALA A 32 -4.64 4.36 16.83
CA ALA A 32 -4.50 5.44 15.86
C ALA A 32 -5.31 6.66 16.33
N PRO A 33 -4.73 7.87 16.31
CA PRO A 33 -5.45 9.06 16.72
C PRO A 33 -6.65 9.30 15.80
N ASP A 34 -7.78 9.64 16.40
CA ASP A 34 -8.99 10.00 15.68
C ASP A 34 -8.90 11.49 15.31
N PHE A 35 -8.52 11.76 14.06
CA PHE A 35 -8.54 13.12 13.52
C PHE A 35 -9.74 13.29 12.59
N PRO A 36 -10.48 14.33 12.80
CA PRO A 36 -10.34 15.41 13.76
C PRO A 36 -10.82 15.00 15.14
N PHE A 37 -10.26 15.66 16.13
CA PHE A 37 -10.52 15.40 17.55
C PHE A 37 -12.02 15.34 17.86
N LYS A 38 -12.49 14.21 18.37
CA LYS A 38 -13.85 14.12 18.91
C LYS A 38 -13.95 15.07 20.11
N GLY A 39 -14.96 15.95 20.07
CA GLY A 39 -15.19 16.91 21.15
C GLY A 39 -14.46 18.23 20.98
N TRP A 40 -13.84 18.51 19.81
CA TRP A 40 -13.35 19.86 19.52
C TRP A 40 -14.48 20.89 19.65
N GLN A 41 -14.20 21.94 20.42
CA GLN A 41 -15.10 23.08 20.53
C GLN A 41 -14.39 24.34 20.03
N PRO A 42 -15.05 25.16 19.18
CA PRO A 42 -14.47 26.39 18.69
C PRO A 42 -14.11 27.32 19.86
N ALA A 43 -12.97 28.01 19.75
CA ALA A 43 -12.60 29.02 20.70
C ALA A 43 -13.64 30.14 20.70
N GLN A 44 -14.09 30.54 21.88
CA GLN A 44 -15.03 31.66 22.02
C GLN A 44 -14.28 32.98 21.78
N PRO A 45 -14.88 33.94 21.08
CA PRO A 45 -14.29 35.26 20.92
C PRO A 45 -14.22 36.00 22.26
N GLU A 46 -13.16 36.76 22.42
CA GLU A 46 -13.06 37.66 23.57
C GLU A 46 -14.08 38.81 23.47
N GLY A 47 -14.63 39.20 24.60
CA GLY A 47 -15.56 40.35 24.62
C GLY A 47 -14.85 41.67 24.31
N TYR A 48 -15.52 42.55 23.58
CA TYR A 48 -15.00 43.88 23.21
C TYR A 48 -14.53 44.72 24.42
N LYS A 49 -15.26 44.67 25.55
CA LYS A 49 -14.86 45.33 26.80
C LYS A 49 -13.52 44.85 27.35
N GLN A 50 -13.18 43.57 27.17
CA GLN A 50 -11.89 43.06 27.58
C GLN A 50 -10.80 43.55 26.64
N SER A 51 -11.10 43.71 25.36
CA SER A 51 -10.18 44.30 24.38
C SER A 51 -9.87 45.77 24.68
N ALA A 52 -10.90 46.57 25.05
CA ALA A 52 -10.76 47.99 25.35
C ALA A 52 -9.94 48.27 26.63
N ALA A 53 -9.88 47.35 27.58
CA ALA A 53 -9.10 47.47 28.81
C ALA A 53 -7.58 47.17 28.63
N ARG A 54 -7.12 46.83 27.40
CA ARG A 54 -5.73 46.53 27.13
C ARG A 54 -4.84 47.77 27.01
N PRO A 55 -3.51 47.66 27.27
CA PRO A 55 -2.62 48.78 27.12
C PRO A 55 -2.69 49.41 25.72
N THR A 56 -2.81 50.73 25.64
CA THR A 56 -2.93 51.46 24.36
C THR A 56 -1.73 51.28 23.43
N GLU A 57 -0.55 51.04 24.00
CA GLU A 57 0.72 50.80 23.26
C GLU A 57 0.94 49.33 22.85
N SER A 58 -0.03 48.44 23.10
CA SER A 58 0.13 47.03 22.74
C SER A 58 -0.04 46.82 21.25
N ALA A 59 0.82 45.94 20.68
CA ALA A 59 0.70 45.47 19.31
C ALA A 59 0.01 44.10 19.26
N ILE A 60 -0.62 43.80 18.12
CA ILE A 60 -1.03 42.45 17.78
C ILE A 60 0.17 41.75 17.13
N VAL A 61 0.47 40.57 17.56
CA VAL A 61 1.59 39.74 17.04
C VAL A 61 1.04 38.52 16.33
N ILE A 62 1.38 38.36 15.06
CA ILE A 62 1.01 37.24 14.21
C ILE A 62 2.26 36.58 13.67
N ASP A 63 2.57 35.40 14.16
CA ASP A 63 3.57 34.54 13.56
C ASP A 63 2.91 33.73 12.43
N ASN A 64 3.16 34.16 11.19
CA ASN A 64 2.47 33.70 9.99
C ASN A 64 3.13 32.43 9.42
N GLY A 65 2.98 31.32 10.11
CA GLY A 65 3.58 30.04 9.71
C GLY A 65 2.68 29.16 8.81
N ALA A 66 3.27 28.44 7.86
CA ALA A 66 2.55 27.56 6.95
C ALA A 66 1.89 26.35 7.62
N SER A 67 2.38 25.89 8.77
CA SER A 67 1.73 24.84 9.56
C SER A 67 0.67 25.41 10.50
N THR A 68 1.04 26.44 11.23
CA THR A 68 0.17 27.11 12.22
C THR A 68 0.47 28.59 12.28
N VAL A 69 -0.56 29.40 12.17
CA VAL A 69 -0.51 30.83 12.48
C VAL A 69 -0.70 31.00 13.98
N LYS A 70 0.21 31.71 14.63
CA LYS A 70 0.17 31.96 16.08
C LYS A 70 -0.16 33.44 16.32
N ALA A 71 -1.18 33.70 17.07
CA ALA A 71 -1.67 35.06 17.27
C ALA A 71 -1.93 35.38 18.74
N GLY A 72 -1.68 36.64 19.12
CA GLY A 72 -1.91 37.19 20.45
C GLY A 72 -1.47 38.65 20.54
N PHE A 73 -1.35 39.19 21.74
CA PHE A 73 -0.89 40.51 21.96
C PHE A 73 0.55 40.56 22.50
N SER A 74 1.25 41.67 22.26
CA SER A 74 2.63 41.86 22.67
C SER A 74 2.90 41.72 24.17
N PHE A 75 1.86 41.90 25.00
CA PHE A 75 1.94 41.72 26.46
C PHE A 75 1.65 40.30 26.92
N ASP A 76 1.20 39.42 26.03
CA ASP A 76 0.91 38.03 26.38
C ASP A 76 2.22 37.22 26.50
N LYS A 77 2.27 36.27 27.44
CA LYS A 77 3.43 35.37 27.61
C LYS A 77 3.45 34.24 26.60
N ARG A 78 2.30 33.94 26.00
CA ARG A 78 2.12 32.90 24.99
C ARG A 78 1.06 33.35 23.99
N PRO A 79 1.10 32.88 22.73
CA PRO A 79 0.06 33.14 21.77
C PRO A 79 -1.29 32.63 22.31
N ARG A 80 -2.37 33.38 22.10
CA ARG A 80 -3.71 32.97 22.52
C ARG A 80 -4.32 31.95 21.58
N PHE A 81 -3.97 32.05 20.30
CA PHE A 81 -4.48 31.15 19.26
C PHE A 81 -3.34 30.55 18.44
N LEU A 82 -3.48 29.25 18.18
CA LEU A 82 -2.68 28.50 17.23
C LEU A 82 -3.65 27.92 16.20
N VAL A 83 -3.65 28.51 15.01
CA VAL A 83 -4.64 28.25 13.97
C VAL A 83 -3.94 27.70 12.74
N PRO A 84 -4.27 26.51 12.24
CA PRO A 84 -3.77 26.08 10.95
C PRO A 84 -4.33 27.01 9.85
N PRO A 85 -3.51 27.44 8.87
CA PRO A 85 -3.93 28.38 7.81
C PRO A 85 -4.78 27.68 6.74
N ILE A 86 -5.93 27.18 7.16
CA ILE A 86 -6.88 26.43 6.34
C ILE A 86 -8.28 26.99 6.48
N MET A 87 -9.06 26.85 5.43
CA MET A 87 -10.47 27.22 5.42
C MET A 87 -11.29 26.22 4.62
N ALA A 88 -12.51 25.94 5.10
CA ALA A 88 -13.53 25.20 4.36
C ALA A 88 -14.75 26.11 4.12
N LYS A 89 -15.16 26.28 2.87
CA LYS A 89 -16.39 27.00 2.50
C LYS A 89 -17.51 25.98 2.33
N PHE A 90 -18.56 26.12 3.12
CA PHE A 90 -19.76 25.27 3.06
C PHE A 90 -20.98 26.09 2.72
N LYS A 91 -21.80 25.62 1.77
CA LYS A 91 -23.07 26.24 1.44
C LYS A 91 -24.20 25.59 2.23
N ASP A 92 -24.74 26.28 3.22
CA ASP A 92 -25.96 25.86 3.90
C ASP A 92 -27.14 26.00 2.92
N ARG A 93 -27.67 24.85 2.49
CA ARG A 93 -28.80 24.79 1.55
C ARG A 93 -30.10 25.30 2.15
N LYS A 94 -30.28 25.17 3.48
CA LYS A 94 -31.51 25.58 4.18
C LYS A 94 -31.63 27.09 4.23
N PHE A 95 -30.54 27.78 4.49
CA PHE A 95 -30.50 29.23 4.58
C PHE A 95 -29.95 29.92 3.33
N ASN A 96 -29.51 29.15 2.34
CA ASN A 96 -28.84 29.59 1.11
C ASN A 96 -27.67 30.55 1.37
N LYS A 97 -26.93 30.31 2.46
CA LYS A 97 -25.79 31.12 2.89
C LYS A 97 -24.52 30.31 2.82
N TYR A 98 -23.42 31.00 2.52
CA TYR A 98 -22.09 30.40 2.63
C TYR A 98 -21.57 30.63 4.06
N CYS A 99 -21.06 29.56 4.67
CA CYS A 99 -20.36 29.58 5.94
C CYS A 99 -18.88 29.25 5.67
N ALA A 100 -17.99 30.05 6.27
CA ALA A 100 -16.56 29.77 6.25
C ALA A 100 -16.14 29.22 7.62
N PHE A 101 -15.47 28.07 7.60
CA PHE A 101 -14.89 27.46 8.77
C PHE A 101 -13.38 27.57 8.67
N VAL A 102 -12.76 28.26 9.60
CA VAL A 102 -11.33 28.59 9.57
C VAL A 102 -10.58 27.78 10.62
N GLY A 103 -9.37 27.36 10.29
CA GLY A 103 -8.50 26.67 11.20
C GLY A 103 -9.07 25.33 11.67
N TRP A 104 -8.97 25.05 12.94
CA TRP A 104 -9.48 23.81 13.53
C TRP A 104 -10.99 23.63 13.40
N ASP A 105 -11.75 24.71 13.27
CA ASP A 105 -13.19 24.65 13.08
C ASP A 105 -13.58 23.97 11.76
N ALA A 106 -12.69 23.97 10.75
CA ALA A 106 -12.89 23.27 9.49
C ALA A 106 -12.96 21.73 9.64
N TYR A 107 -12.44 21.21 10.73
CA TYR A 107 -12.50 19.78 11.03
C TYR A 107 -13.72 19.37 11.87
N ALA A 108 -14.50 20.30 12.36
CA ALA A 108 -15.62 20.03 13.26
C ALA A 108 -16.72 19.16 12.63
N ASP A 109 -16.94 19.31 11.32
CA ASP A 109 -17.96 18.55 10.58
C ASP A 109 -17.36 17.70 9.46
N ALA A 110 -17.94 16.53 9.24
CA ALA A 110 -17.52 15.62 8.17
C ALA A 110 -17.72 16.21 6.76
N THR A 111 -18.72 17.07 6.58
CA THR A 111 -19.03 17.72 5.29
C THR A 111 -18.02 18.80 4.93
N THR A 112 -17.48 19.51 5.92
CA THR A 112 -16.46 20.56 5.73
C THR A 112 -15.07 19.98 5.47
N ARG A 113 -14.75 18.84 6.07
CA ARG A 113 -13.43 18.17 5.92
C ARG A 113 -13.01 17.91 4.48
N GLY A 114 -13.95 17.53 3.62
CA GLY A 114 -13.70 17.28 2.20
C GLY A 114 -13.46 18.53 1.36
N GLN A 115 -13.69 19.73 1.93
CA GLN A 115 -13.60 21.02 1.25
C GLN A 115 -12.49 21.92 1.82
N ILE A 116 -11.64 21.37 2.69
CA ILE A 116 -10.51 22.08 3.28
C ILE A 116 -9.54 22.49 2.20
N ARG A 117 -9.16 23.78 2.20
CA ARG A 117 -8.11 24.36 1.35
C ARG A 117 -7.11 25.09 2.21
N GLN A 118 -5.86 25.13 1.76
CA GLN A 118 -4.76 25.79 2.46
C GLN A 118 -4.53 27.19 1.90
N ALA A 119 -4.04 28.11 2.75
CA ALA A 119 -3.61 29.45 2.34
C ALA A 119 -2.26 29.42 1.64
N PHE A 120 -1.38 28.52 2.03
CA PHE A 120 -0.03 28.38 1.50
C PHE A 120 0.02 27.32 0.39
N GLU A 121 0.94 27.51 -0.54
CA GLU A 121 1.29 26.49 -1.51
C GLU A 121 1.91 25.26 -0.79
N ALA A 122 1.58 24.08 -1.28
CA ALA A 122 2.05 22.84 -0.67
C ALA A 122 3.59 22.80 -0.58
N HIS A 123 4.11 22.41 0.58
CA HIS A 123 5.54 22.31 0.90
C HIS A 123 6.34 23.63 0.79
N THR A 124 5.67 24.76 0.72
CA THR A 124 6.30 26.08 0.69
C THR A 124 5.80 26.97 1.85
N SER A 125 6.53 28.03 2.12
CA SER A 125 6.10 29.11 3.02
C SER A 125 5.48 30.29 2.25
N ILE A 126 5.03 30.05 1.02
CA ILE A 126 4.48 31.10 0.13
C ILE A 126 2.97 31.06 0.19
N PRO A 127 2.30 32.09 0.73
CA PRO A 127 0.85 32.21 0.66
C PRO A 127 0.43 32.50 -0.79
N THR A 128 -0.43 31.65 -1.34
CA THR A 128 -0.95 31.76 -2.71
C THR A 128 -2.46 32.03 -2.73
N ASN A 129 -3.16 31.61 -1.70
CA ASN A 129 -4.61 31.81 -1.60
C ASN A 129 -4.93 32.91 -0.57
N TRP A 130 -4.99 34.13 -1.06
CA TRP A 130 -5.18 35.31 -0.25
C TRP A 130 -6.59 35.43 0.33
N ASP A 131 -7.62 34.90 -0.35
CA ASP A 131 -8.98 34.78 0.22
C ASP A 131 -9.00 33.97 1.52
N ILE A 132 -8.19 32.90 1.57
CA ILE A 132 -8.09 32.06 2.76
C ILE A 132 -7.25 32.78 3.83
N MET A 133 -6.19 33.45 3.42
CA MET A 133 -5.34 34.22 4.33
C MET A 133 -6.15 35.35 4.99
N GLU A 134 -6.95 36.10 4.23
CA GLU A 134 -7.87 37.07 4.74
C GLU A 134 -8.87 36.44 5.76
N GLY A 135 -9.49 35.30 5.38
CA GLY A 135 -10.37 34.59 6.31
C GLY A 135 -9.68 34.12 7.61
N VAL A 136 -8.38 33.79 7.56
CA VAL A 136 -7.58 33.46 8.75
C VAL A 136 -7.35 34.71 9.62
N PHE A 137 -7.05 35.86 9.02
CA PHE A 137 -6.88 37.13 9.74
C PHE A 137 -8.22 37.60 10.33
N ASP A 138 -9.31 37.52 9.57
CA ASP A 138 -10.67 37.77 10.08
C ASP A 138 -10.98 36.96 11.34
N TYR A 139 -10.71 35.67 11.27
CA TYR A 139 -10.91 34.76 12.38
C TYR A 139 -10.05 35.15 13.60
N ILE A 140 -8.79 35.49 13.38
CA ILE A 140 -7.86 35.89 14.45
C ILE A 140 -8.35 37.19 15.10
N PHE A 141 -8.68 38.23 14.32
CA PHE A 141 -9.12 39.50 14.85
C PHE A 141 -10.45 39.35 15.58
N LEU A 142 -11.40 38.59 15.02
CA LEU A 142 -12.66 38.29 15.69
C LEU A 142 -12.44 37.58 17.04
N LYS A 143 -11.58 36.53 17.06
CA LYS A 143 -11.33 35.76 18.28
C LYS A 143 -10.54 36.56 19.33
N LEU A 144 -9.65 37.44 18.91
CA LEU A 144 -8.97 38.39 19.80
C LEU A 144 -9.89 39.49 20.34
N GLY A 145 -11.11 39.59 19.84
CA GLY A 145 -12.06 40.66 20.23
C GLY A 145 -11.59 42.02 19.74
N VAL A 146 -10.87 42.10 18.62
CA VAL A 146 -10.49 43.34 17.96
C VAL A 146 -11.67 43.76 17.09
N GLN A 147 -12.49 44.64 17.63
CA GLN A 147 -13.66 45.19 16.93
C GLN A 147 -13.43 46.69 16.80
N GLY A 148 -12.82 47.13 15.73
CA GLY A 148 -12.76 48.50 15.33
C GLY A 148 -13.96 48.86 14.45
N GLU A 149 -14.40 50.11 14.45
CA GLU A 149 -15.38 50.61 13.48
C GLU A 149 -14.71 50.69 12.11
N GLY A 150 -14.58 49.56 11.42
CA GLY A 150 -14.04 49.45 10.07
C GLY A 150 -12.48 49.35 9.97
N SER A 151 -11.74 49.36 11.08
CA SER A 151 -10.28 49.23 11.07
C SER A 151 -9.72 48.63 12.35
N VAL A 152 -8.55 47.97 12.23
CA VAL A 152 -7.75 47.50 13.37
C VAL A 152 -7.05 48.72 13.99
N ASP A 153 -7.28 48.95 15.29
CA ASP A 153 -6.83 50.17 16.02
C ASP A 153 -5.39 50.08 16.57
N ARG A 154 -4.66 48.96 16.28
CA ARG A 154 -3.38 48.66 16.90
C ARG A 154 -2.28 48.32 15.90
N PRO A 155 -1.02 48.64 16.23
CA PRO A 155 0.11 48.17 15.43
C PRO A 155 0.13 46.65 15.27
N LEU A 156 0.57 46.18 14.11
CA LEU A 156 0.68 44.76 13.79
C LEU A 156 2.15 44.36 13.63
N ILE A 157 2.53 43.25 14.20
CA ILE A 157 3.83 42.60 13.96
C ILE A 157 3.54 41.26 13.26
N VAL A 158 4.13 41.07 12.09
CA VAL A 158 3.97 39.84 11.33
C VAL A 158 5.34 39.22 11.08
N THR A 159 5.46 37.91 11.29
CA THR A 159 6.69 37.21 10.91
C THR A 159 6.61 36.75 9.45
N GLU A 160 7.77 36.68 8.83
CA GLU A 160 7.97 36.13 7.49
C GLU A 160 9.17 35.18 7.48
N PRO A 161 9.28 34.24 6.49
CA PRO A 161 10.47 33.43 6.33
C PRO A 161 11.64 34.25 5.82
N VAL A 162 12.87 33.76 6.06
CA VAL A 162 14.06 34.36 5.47
C VAL A 162 14.01 34.28 3.93
N ALA A 163 14.48 35.33 3.28
CA ALA A 163 14.47 35.49 1.82
C ALA A 163 13.06 35.33 1.20
N ASN A 164 12.07 35.92 1.86
CA ASN A 164 10.70 35.94 1.35
C ASN A 164 10.61 36.66 0.00
N LEU A 165 9.69 36.20 -0.86
CA LEU A 165 9.46 36.81 -2.17
C LEU A 165 8.77 38.18 -2.02
N GLY A 166 9.01 39.10 -3.00
CA GLY A 166 8.38 40.40 -3.00
C GLY A 166 6.85 40.35 -3.12
N HIS A 167 6.33 39.47 -3.97
CA HIS A 167 4.87 39.34 -4.18
C HIS A 167 4.07 39.00 -2.90
N PRO A 168 4.41 37.96 -2.13
CA PRO A 168 3.70 37.69 -0.86
C PRO A 168 3.76 38.85 0.11
N ARG A 169 4.87 39.58 0.16
CA ARG A 169 5.00 40.76 1.03
C ARG A 169 4.09 41.89 0.57
N ARG A 170 4.06 42.19 -0.74
CA ARG A 170 3.16 43.18 -1.35
C ARG A 170 1.70 42.87 -0.99
N MET A 171 1.26 41.65 -1.25
CA MET A 171 -0.11 41.22 -0.96
C MET A 171 -0.46 41.30 0.53
N LEU A 172 0.51 40.99 1.41
CA LEU A 172 0.33 41.16 2.85
C LEU A 172 0.13 42.63 3.20
N ASN A 173 0.98 43.53 2.66
CA ASN A 173 0.86 44.98 2.92
C ASN A 173 -0.47 45.52 2.41
N GLU A 174 -0.92 45.18 1.22
CA GLU A 174 -2.21 45.53 0.66
C GLU A 174 -3.37 45.07 1.60
N MET A 175 -3.35 43.80 2.01
CA MET A 175 -4.35 43.23 2.90
C MET A 175 -4.41 43.95 4.24
N VAL A 176 -3.28 44.19 4.91
CA VAL A 176 -3.29 44.78 6.27
C VAL A 176 -3.56 46.29 6.27
N PHE A 177 -3.10 47.04 5.26
CA PHE A 177 -3.34 48.48 5.20
C PHE A 177 -4.65 48.86 4.53
N GLU A 178 -5.05 48.15 3.47
CA GLU A 178 -6.28 48.51 2.72
C GLU A 178 -7.51 47.82 3.25
N CYS A 179 -7.47 46.50 3.54
CA CYS A 179 -8.64 45.77 4.05
C CYS A 179 -8.84 46.04 5.55
N TYR A 180 -7.76 45.97 6.35
CA TYR A 180 -7.86 46.08 7.81
C TYR A 180 -7.53 47.47 8.36
N GLY A 181 -7.02 48.38 7.57
CA GLY A 181 -6.73 49.74 7.96
C GLY A 181 -5.79 49.86 9.17
N VAL A 182 -4.83 48.95 9.31
CA VAL A 182 -3.87 48.91 10.42
C VAL A 182 -3.04 50.17 10.45
N PRO A 183 -2.79 50.79 11.63
CA PRO A 183 -2.04 52.06 11.72
C PRO A 183 -0.55 51.90 11.31
N SER A 184 0.04 50.75 11.60
CA SER A 184 1.43 50.49 11.25
C SER A 184 1.75 48.99 11.32
N VAL A 185 2.74 48.54 10.54
CA VAL A 185 3.14 47.14 10.45
C VAL A 185 4.64 47.01 10.58
N THR A 186 5.08 46.08 11.40
CA THR A 186 6.49 45.61 11.46
C THR A 186 6.57 44.18 10.92
N VAL A 187 7.40 43.97 9.93
CA VAL A 187 7.63 42.64 9.34
C VAL A 187 9.03 42.20 9.64
N GLY A 188 9.20 40.99 10.20
CA GLY A 188 10.51 40.47 10.51
C GLY A 188 10.63 38.95 10.38
N ILE A 189 11.86 38.46 10.31
CA ILE A 189 12.17 37.03 10.12
C ILE A 189 11.92 36.29 11.42
N ASP A 190 11.08 35.26 11.35
CA ASP A 190 10.66 34.39 12.45
C ASP A 190 11.84 33.86 13.30
N SER A 191 12.81 33.27 12.64
CA SER A 191 13.99 32.66 13.28
C SER A 191 14.93 33.68 13.92
N LEU A 192 14.98 34.93 13.43
CA LEU A 192 15.76 36.00 14.05
C LEU A 192 15.10 36.54 15.30
N PHE A 193 13.77 36.64 15.32
CA PHE A 193 13.03 36.94 16.55
C PHE A 193 13.25 35.85 17.63
N ALA A 194 13.23 34.57 17.25
CA ALA A 194 13.55 33.47 18.14
C ALA A 194 14.99 33.56 18.68
N TYR A 195 15.96 33.86 17.80
CA TYR A 195 17.36 33.99 18.16
C TYR A 195 17.59 35.14 19.15
N ARG A 196 17.05 36.32 18.86
CA ARG A 196 17.12 37.48 19.74
C ARG A 196 16.50 37.23 21.12
N TYR A 197 15.33 36.57 21.12
CA TYR A 197 14.64 36.17 22.37
C TYR A 197 15.50 35.28 23.28
N ASN A 198 16.28 34.39 22.66
CA ASN A 198 17.22 33.53 23.35
C ASN A 198 18.63 34.17 23.52
N ASN A 199 18.72 35.50 23.55
CA ASN A 199 19.94 36.29 23.78
C ASN A 199 21.06 36.06 22.77
N GLY A 200 20.72 35.73 21.52
CA GLY A 200 21.68 35.57 20.43
C GLY A 200 22.24 36.90 19.95
N THR A 201 23.54 36.94 19.67
CA THR A 201 24.26 38.13 19.16
C THR A 201 25.05 37.84 17.90
N SER A 202 25.95 36.87 17.95
CA SER A 202 26.69 36.39 16.78
C SER A 202 26.70 34.87 16.83
N GLY A 203 26.33 34.22 15.73
CA GLY A 203 26.22 32.80 15.64
C GLY A 203 25.56 32.33 14.35
N LEU A 204 25.27 31.07 14.27
CA LEU A 204 24.61 30.43 13.13
C LEU A 204 23.21 29.98 13.53
N VAL A 205 22.20 30.59 12.96
CA VAL A 205 20.80 30.21 13.22
C VAL A 205 20.36 29.11 12.27
N VAL A 206 20.01 27.98 12.81
CA VAL A 206 19.48 26.82 12.08
C VAL A 206 17.99 26.70 12.40
N SER A 207 17.18 27.11 11.42
CA SER A 207 15.72 27.06 11.52
C SER A 207 15.16 25.87 10.70
N SER A 208 14.91 24.75 11.37
CA SER A 208 14.28 23.60 10.73
C SER A 208 12.77 23.61 11.00
N SER A 209 12.03 24.17 10.04
CA SER A 209 10.61 24.46 10.17
C SER A 209 9.70 23.42 9.47
N HIS A 210 8.45 23.77 9.26
CA HIS A 210 7.49 22.89 8.59
C HIS A 210 7.80 22.63 7.11
N THR A 211 8.30 23.63 6.40
CA THR A 211 8.48 23.56 4.92
C THR A 211 9.93 23.38 4.47
N SER A 212 10.87 23.87 5.26
CA SER A 212 12.29 23.90 4.89
C SER A 212 13.17 24.09 6.12
N THR A 213 14.47 23.83 5.94
CA THR A 213 15.52 24.13 6.92
C THR A 213 16.39 25.26 6.37
N HIS A 214 16.48 26.35 7.10
CA HIS A 214 17.31 27.51 6.75
C HIS A 214 18.51 27.61 7.69
N ILE A 215 19.65 28.00 7.16
CA ILE A 215 20.86 28.27 7.92
C ILE A 215 21.25 29.74 7.67
N ILE A 216 21.22 30.55 8.73
CA ILE A 216 21.36 32.00 8.66
C ILE A 216 22.57 32.42 9.50
N PRO A 217 23.67 32.89 8.89
CA PRO A 217 24.79 33.48 9.62
C PRO A 217 24.40 34.86 10.16
N VAL A 218 24.68 35.09 11.45
CA VAL A 218 24.44 36.35 12.15
C VAL A 218 25.74 36.79 12.80
N LEU A 219 26.20 38.01 12.53
CA LEU A 219 27.35 38.64 13.20
C LEU A 219 26.93 39.99 13.73
N ASP A 220 27.23 40.26 15.00
CA ASP A 220 26.92 41.50 15.69
C ASP A 220 25.44 41.93 15.52
N ARG A 221 24.53 40.96 15.70
CA ARG A 221 23.08 41.06 15.51
C ARG A 221 22.60 41.29 14.07
N LYS A 222 23.51 41.38 13.08
CA LYS A 222 23.16 41.58 11.67
C LYS A 222 23.17 40.25 10.94
N PRO A 223 22.06 39.86 10.28
CA PRO A 223 22.02 38.66 9.45
C PRO A 223 22.75 38.89 8.13
N TYR A 224 23.57 37.92 7.72
CA TYR A 224 24.22 37.90 6.39
C TYR A 224 23.34 37.13 5.41
N LEU A 225 22.26 37.78 4.94
CA LEU A 225 21.23 37.14 4.11
C LEU A 225 21.77 36.57 2.80
N GLN A 226 22.80 37.19 2.20
CA GLN A 226 23.46 36.68 1.00
C GLN A 226 24.20 35.35 1.22
N SER A 227 24.56 35.07 2.47
CA SER A 227 25.26 33.85 2.87
C SER A 227 24.33 32.79 3.48
N CYS A 228 23.01 33.01 3.46
CA CYS A 228 22.04 32.04 3.91
C CYS A 228 21.99 30.83 2.94
N ALA A 229 21.64 29.68 3.48
CA ALA A 229 21.35 28.50 2.69
C ALA A 229 20.01 27.89 3.10
N ARG A 230 19.41 27.17 2.17
CA ARG A 230 18.14 26.50 2.38
C ARG A 230 18.25 25.03 1.95
N LEU A 231 17.84 24.14 2.83
CA LEU A 231 17.55 22.75 2.54
C LEU A 231 16.01 22.61 2.36
N ASN A 232 15.59 22.06 1.25
CA ASN A 232 14.16 21.85 0.93
C ASN A 232 13.61 20.62 1.67
N TRP A 233 13.79 20.60 2.99
CA TRP A 233 13.28 19.56 3.85
C TRP A 233 12.80 20.15 5.18
N GLY A 234 11.56 19.81 5.52
CA GLY A 234 10.88 20.24 6.76
C GLY A 234 9.83 19.22 7.19
N GLY A 235 8.99 19.62 8.11
CA GLY A 235 7.95 18.75 8.69
C GLY A 235 6.94 18.23 7.67
N SER A 236 6.54 19.04 6.69
CA SER A 236 5.55 18.62 5.67
C SER A 236 6.09 17.53 4.76
N GLN A 237 7.35 17.67 4.31
CA GLN A 237 8.01 16.65 3.50
C GLN A 237 8.24 15.36 4.31
N SER A 238 8.56 15.51 5.60
CA SER A 238 8.68 14.36 6.51
C SER A 238 7.36 13.60 6.68
N GLN A 239 6.23 14.30 6.78
CA GLN A 239 4.90 13.71 6.84
C GLN A 239 4.56 12.91 5.58
N GLU A 240 4.79 13.50 4.40
CA GLU A 240 4.57 12.79 3.13
C GLU A 240 5.52 11.61 2.94
N TYR A 241 6.78 11.79 3.33
CA TYR A 241 7.76 10.72 3.25
C TYR A 241 7.36 9.53 4.11
N LEU A 242 6.94 9.78 5.36
CA LEU A 242 6.42 8.72 6.22
C LEU A 242 5.18 8.04 5.62
N LEU A 243 4.23 8.84 5.11
CA LEU A 243 3.03 8.30 4.44
C LEU A 243 3.39 7.44 3.23
N LYS A 244 4.36 7.88 2.42
CA LYS A 244 4.87 7.12 1.27
C LYS A 244 5.52 5.82 1.70
N LEU A 245 6.36 5.83 2.74
CA LEU A 245 7.01 4.63 3.28
C LEU A 245 5.96 3.62 3.79
N ILE A 246 4.97 4.09 4.56
CA ILE A 246 3.91 3.22 5.08
C ILE A 246 3.05 2.64 3.96
N ARG A 247 2.70 3.43 2.93
CA ARG A 247 1.95 2.93 1.78
C ARG A 247 2.72 1.91 0.95
N LEU A 248 4.04 2.07 0.84
CA LEU A 248 4.90 1.07 0.19
C LEU A 248 4.99 -0.22 1.00
N LYS A 249 4.99 -0.09 2.33
CA LYS A 249 5.04 -1.22 3.26
C LYS A 249 3.71 -1.97 3.31
N TYR A 250 2.58 -1.25 3.24
CA TYR A 250 1.21 -1.78 3.33
C TYR A 250 0.35 -1.34 2.14
N PRO A 251 0.56 -1.89 0.93
CA PRO A 251 -0.15 -1.45 -0.28
C PRO A 251 -1.67 -1.72 -0.22
N HIS A 252 -2.10 -2.71 0.53
CA HIS A 252 -3.51 -3.14 0.67
C HIS A 252 -4.11 -2.79 2.04
N PHE A 253 -3.57 -1.76 2.70
CA PHE A 253 -4.09 -1.35 4.01
C PHE A 253 -5.54 -0.86 3.90
N PRO A 254 -6.49 -1.42 4.68
CA PRO A 254 -7.91 -1.12 4.52
C PRO A 254 -8.29 0.27 5.05
N GLY A 255 -7.52 0.82 5.99
CA GLY A 255 -7.78 2.10 6.63
C GLY A 255 -7.30 3.30 5.80
N LYS A 256 -8.00 4.45 5.94
CA LYS A 256 -7.54 5.71 5.34
C LYS A 256 -6.49 6.34 6.24
N MET A 257 -5.29 6.55 5.70
CA MET A 257 -4.19 7.25 6.39
C MET A 257 -4.18 8.72 5.98
N THR A 258 -4.02 9.63 6.94
CA THR A 258 -4.00 11.08 6.72
C THR A 258 -2.64 11.67 7.10
N LEU A 259 -2.34 12.87 6.56
CA LEU A 259 -1.08 13.58 6.86
C LEU A 259 -1.02 14.03 8.32
N GLU A 260 -2.14 14.38 8.92
CA GLU A 260 -2.24 14.78 10.33
C GLU A 260 -1.88 13.61 11.26
N GLN A 261 -2.28 12.37 10.87
CA GLN A 261 -1.85 11.18 11.60
C GLN A 261 -0.33 10.97 11.47
N MET A 262 0.23 11.20 10.28
CA MET A 262 1.68 11.10 10.07
C MET A 262 2.43 12.14 10.90
N GLU A 263 1.92 13.36 10.99
CA GLU A 263 2.48 14.40 11.87
C GLU A 263 2.50 13.94 13.33
N TYR A 264 1.40 13.37 13.80
CA TYR A 264 1.32 12.80 15.14
C TYR A 264 2.35 11.69 15.35
N TYR A 265 2.46 10.75 14.40
CA TYR A 265 3.43 9.64 14.52
C TYR A 265 4.88 10.13 14.52
N ILE A 266 5.19 11.13 13.70
CA ILE A 266 6.53 11.73 13.69
C ILE A 266 6.83 12.35 15.04
N LYS A 267 5.92 13.15 15.60
CA LYS A 267 6.12 13.83 16.89
C LYS A 267 6.22 12.88 18.08
N GLN A 268 5.47 11.77 18.06
CA GLN A 268 5.39 10.86 19.22
C GLN A 268 6.35 9.69 19.16
N TYR A 269 6.67 9.22 17.95
CA TYR A 269 7.37 7.94 17.80
C TYR A 269 8.69 8.03 17.06
N CYS A 270 8.93 9.09 16.28
CA CYS A 270 10.19 9.29 15.59
C CYS A 270 11.20 10.03 16.46
N TYR A 271 12.47 9.70 16.30
CA TYR A 271 13.59 10.32 16.99
C TYR A 271 14.83 10.30 16.11
N LEU A 272 15.77 11.19 16.39
CA LEU A 272 17.01 11.25 15.64
C LEU A 272 18.05 10.31 16.28
N SER A 273 18.56 9.38 15.48
CA SER A 273 19.58 8.45 15.94
C SER A 273 20.90 9.17 16.23
N LYS A 274 21.57 8.81 17.30
CA LYS A 274 22.95 9.30 17.58
C LYS A 274 23.95 8.78 16.55
N ASP A 275 23.80 7.53 16.09
CA ASP A 275 24.60 6.90 15.04
C ASP A 275 23.67 6.09 14.14
N TYR A 276 23.26 6.71 13.04
CA TYR A 276 22.26 6.14 12.14
C TYR A 276 22.68 4.79 11.56
N VAL A 277 23.94 4.64 11.14
CA VAL A 277 24.40 3.40 10.50
C VAL A 277 24.39 2.23 11.50
N THR A 278 24.90 2.46 12.70
CA THR A 278 24.93 1.44 13.75
C THR A 278 23.52 1.07 14.20
N GLU A 279 22.66 2.05 14.39
CA GLU A 279 21.29 1.82 14.83
C GLU A 279 20.44 1.18 13.75
N MET A 280 20.60 1.58 12.48
CA MET A 280 19.96 0.93 11.34
C MET A 280 20.33 -0.56 11.24
N SER A 281 21.62 -0.88 11.42
CA SER A 281 22.07 -2.28 11.44
C SER A 281 21.39 -3.09 12.54
N SER A 282 21.15 -2.46 13.70
CA SER A 282 20.46 -3.12 14.82
C SER A 282 18.96 -3.31 14.61
N PHE A 283 18.31 -2.46 13.78
CA PHE A 283 16.92 -2.68 13.35
C PHE A 283 16.78 -3.86 12.38
N LEU A 284 17.86 -4.20 11.67
CA LEU A 284 17.90 -5.35 10.78
C LEU A 284 18.24 -6.64 11.53
N ASP A 285 18.64 -6.55 12.79
CA ASP A 285 18.93 -7.71 13.62
C ASP A 285 17.62 -8.25 14.20
N TRP A 286 17.37 -9.54 13.98
CA TRP A 286 16.12 -10.23 14.37
C TRP A 286 15.77 -10.04 15.85
N GLU A 287 16.74 -10.13 16.74
CA GLU A 287 16.54 -10.02 18.19
C GLU A 287 16.24 -8.59 18.66
N GLY A 288 16.62 -7.58 17.87
CA GLY A 288 16.41 -6.15 18.21
C GLY A 288 15.03 -5.61 17.84
N LEU A 289 14.28 -6.29 16.98
CA LEU A 289 12.95 -5.84 16.54
C LEU A 289 11.87 -6.04 17.61
N GLU A 290 12.05 -6.97 18.56
CA GLU A 290 10.96 -7.44 19.40
C GLU A 290 10.54 -6.52 20.55
N ALA A 291 11.48 -5.91 21.26
CA ALA A 291 11.15 -5.37 22.58
C ALA A 291 10.86 -3.86 22.63
N GLU A 292 11.62 -3.01 21.93
CA GLU A 292 11.54 -1.55 22.10
C GLU A 292 11.43 -0.77 20.79
N ARG A 293 11.76 -1.38 19.67
CA ARG A 293 11.89 -0.70 18.37
C ARG A 293 10.65 -0.76 17.52
N ASN A 294 9.85 -1.81 17.66
CA ASN A 294 8.60 -1.97 16.92
C ASN A 294 7.44 -1.35 17.72
N ILE A 295 6.78 -0.36 17.12
CA ILE A 295 5.57 0.26 17.66
C ILE A 295 4.40 -0.15 16.78
N ILE A 296 3.37 -0.72 17.37
CA ILE A 296 2.18 -1.14 16.65
C ILE A 296 1.08 -0.09 16.83
N ILE A 297 0.57 0.40 15.73
CA ILE A 297 -0.55 1.35 15.70
C ILE A 297 -1.79 0.62 15.20
N GLN A 298 -2.80 0.54 16.05
CA GLN A 298 -4.08 -0.06 15.74
C GLN A 298 -5.04 0.98 15.16
N TYR A 299 -5.44 0.81 13.92
CA TYR A 299 -6.53 1.55 13.32
C TYR A 299 -7.88 0.98 13.74
N PRO A 300 -8.92 1.83 13.80
CA PRO A 300 -10.27 1.37 14.10
C PRO A 300 -10.74 0.38 13.03
N PHE A 301 -11.29 -0.73 13.46
CA PHE A 301 -11.87 -1.76 12.60
C PHE A 301 -13.18 -2.24 13.22
N THR A 302 -14.07 -2.75 12.38
CA THR A 302 -15.31 -3.37 12.84
C THR A 302 -15.13 -4.87 12.68
N GLU A 303 -15.10 -5.59 13.77
CA GLU A 303 -15.20 -7.05 13.70
C GLU A 303 -16.53 -7.38 13.05
N GLN A 304 -16.47 -7.92 11.85
CA GLN A 304 -17.63 -8.63 11.32
C GLN A 304 -17.76 -9.88 12.19
N VAL A 305 -18.64 -9.80 13.18
CA VAL A 305 -19.13 -10.99 13.84
C VAL A 305 -19.82 -11.77 12.72
N VAL A 306 -19.07 -12.66 12.08
CA VAL A 306 -19.66 -13.71 11.27
C VAL A 306 -20.46 -14.50 12.31
N ALA A 307 -21.76 -14.23 12.38
CA ALA A 307 -22.66 -15.05 13.19
C ALA A 307 -22.38 -16.47 12.73
N GLU A 308 -21.74 -17.26 13.57
CA GLU A 308 -21.52 -18.67 13.30
C GLU A 308 -22.89 -19.23 13.02
N LYS A 309 -23.12 -19.60 11.76
CA LYS A 309 -24.37 -20.22 11.37
C LYS A 309 -24.52 -21.44 12.24
N SER A 310 -25.66 -21.56 12.91
CA SER A 310 -25.89 -22.67 13.80
C SER A 310 -25.58 -24.00 13.10
N ALA A 311 -25.10 -24.99 13.82
CA ALA A 311 -24.78 -26.29 13.23
C ALA A 311 -25.96 -26.88 12.43
N GLU A 312 -27.20 -26.55 12.83
CA GLU A 312 -28.42 -26.88 12.09
C GLU A 312 -28.56 -26.13 10.76
N GLU A 313 -28.17 -24.84 10.70
CA GLU A 313 -28.18 -24.06 9.42
C GLU A 313 -27.12 -24.54 8.47
N LEU A 314 -25.93 -24.86 8.96
CA LEU A 314 -24.84 -25.44 8.15
C LEU A 314 -25.24 -26.82 7.62
N ALA A 315 -25.90 -27.67 8.44
CA ALA A 315 -26.42 -28.94 8.02
C ALA A 315 -27.51 -28.77 6.94
N ARG A 316 -28.45 -27.84 7.12
CA ARG A 316 -29.49 -27.54 6.11
C ARG A 316 -28.90 -27.00 4.78
N ILE A 317 -27.86 -26.16 4.85
CA ILE A 317 -27.18 -25.65 3.67
C ILE A 317 -26.43 -26.78 2.95
N ALA A 318 -25.75 -27.65 3.71
CA ALA A 318 -25.06 -28.81 3.17
C ALA A 318 -26.04 -29.80 2.52
N GLU A 319 -27.18 -30.05 3.16
CA GLU A 319 -28.24 -30.92 2.65
C GLU A 319 -28.89 -30.34 1.39
N ARG A 320 -29.20 -29.05 1.34
CA ARG A 320 -29.68 -28.37 0.11
C ARG A 320 -28.66 -28.40 -1.02
N LYS A 321 -27.37 -28.21 -0.72
CA LYS A 321 -26.30 -28.33 -1.73
C LYS A 321 -26.20 -29.76 -2.25
N LYS A 322 -26.31 -30.75 -1.37
CA LYS A 322 -26.25 -32.18 -1.72
C LYS A 322 -27.48 -32.58 -2.58
N GLU A 323 -28.66 -32.11 -2.21
CA GLU A 323 -29.90 -32.35 -2.97
C GLU A 323 -29.90 -31.64 -4.33
N SER A 324 -29.44 -30.39 -4.38
CA SER A 324 -29.27 -29.65 -5.63
C SER A 324 -28.23 -30.30 -6.55
N GLY A 325 -27.11 -30.75 -5.99
CA GLY A 325 -26.10 -31.52 -6.72
C GLY A 325 -26.65 -32.83 -7.29
N ARG A 326 -27.45 -33.56 -6.48
CA ARG A 326 -28.10 -34.79 -6.93
C ARG A 326 -29.09 -34.55 -8.08
N ARG A 327 -29.95 -33.53 -7.97
CA ARG A 327 -30.90 -33.16 -9.05
C ARG A 327 -30.18 -32.75 -10.33
N LEU A 328 -29.09 -32.00 -10.24
CA LEU A 328 -28.27 -31.63 -11.39
C LEU A 328 -27.58 -32.85 -12.02
N GLN A 329 -27.07 -33.76 -11.22
CA GLN A 329 -26.50 -35.02 -11.71
C GLN A 329 -27.54 -35.91 -12.39
N GLU A 330 -28.74 -36.05 -11.82
CA GLU A 330 -29.85 -36.80 -12.39
C GLU A 330 -30.30 -36.17 -13.73
N GLN A 331 -30.43 -34.85 -13.79
CA GLN A 331 -30.76 -34.15 -15.05
C GLN A 331 -29.66 -34.32 -16.11
N ALA A 332 -28.39 -34.16 -15.72
CA ALA A 332 -27.27 -34.34 -16.62
C ALA A 332 -27.16 -35.78 -17.13
N ALA A 333 -27.40 -36.78 -16.26
CA ALA A 333 -27.41 -38.18 -16.62
C ALA A 333 -28.57 -38.48 -17.63
N LYS A 334 -29.75 -37.92 -17.37
CA LYS A 334 -30.91 -38.07 -18.29
C LYS A 334 -30.64 -37.45 -19.68
N MET A 335 -30.08 -36.24 -19.71
CA MET A 335 -29.71 -35.58 -20.98
C MET A 335 -28.63 -36.33 -21.73
N ARG A 336 -27.65 -36.88 -21.03
CA ARG A 336 -26.58 -37.72 -21.65
C ARG A 336 -27.17 -38.99 -22.25
N LEU A 337 -28.04 -39.64 -21.49
CA LEU A 337 -28.71 -40.87 -21.96
C LEU A 337 -29.57 -40.60 -23.21
N GLU A 338 -30.36 -39.52 -23.23
CA GLU A 338 -31.15 -39.12 -24.39
C GLU A 338 -30.28 -38.84 -25.61
N LYS A 339 -29.14 -38.13 -25.41
CA LYS A 339 -28.18 -37.85 -26.50
C LYS A 339 -27.51 -39.13 -27.01
N LEU A 340 -27.24 -40.08 -26.15
CA LEU A 340 -26.65 -41.34 -26.54
C LEU A 340 -27.61 -42.21 -27.35
N ILE A 341 -28.88 -42.32 -26.91
CA ILE A 341 -29.95 -43.04 -27.62
C ILE A 341 -30.16 -42.44 -29.02
N ARG A 342 -30.14 -41.12 -29.13
CA ARG A 342 -30.25 -40.45 -30.43
C ARG A 342 -29.11 -40.82 -31.39
N LYS A 343 -27.85 -40.81 -30.90
CA LYS A 343 -26.68 -41.21 -31.69
C LYS A 343 -26.72 -42.69 -32.09
N GLU A 344 -27.23 -43.59 -31.24
CA GLU A 344 -27.44 -44.98 -31.60
C GLU A 344 -28.48 -45.17 -32.71
N GLN A 345 -29.58 -44.40 -32.67
CA GLN A 345 -30.59 -44.40 -33.74
C GLN A 345 -30.00 -43.89 -35.06
N GLU A 346 -29.21 -42.84 -35.02
CA GLU A 346 -28.51 -42.31 -36.22
C GLU A 346 -27.53 -43.35 -36.78
N LEU A 347 -26.77 -44.04 -35.96
CA LEU A 347 -25.87 -45.09 -36.40
C LEU A 347 -26.62 -46.28 -37.08
N GLU A 348 -27.69 -46.70 -36.46
CA GLU A 348 -28.55 -47.78 -37.02
C GLU A 348 -29.15 -47.39 -38.37
N PHE A 349 -29.60 -46.13 -38.50
CA PHE A 349 -30.08 -45.58 -39.74
C PHE A 349 -29.01 -45.61 -40.85
N TYR A 350 -27.81 -45.10 -40.58
CA TYR A 350 -26.75 -45.08 -41.55
C TYR A 350 -26.23 -46.48 -41.88
N GLN A 351 -26.21 -47.42 -40.96
CA GLN A 351 -25.92 -48.82 -41.22
C GLN A 351 -26.97 -49.49 -42.11
N SER A 352 -28.25 -49.20 -41.89
CA SER A 352 -29.33 -49.70 -42.74
C SER A 352 -29.25 -49.11 -44.16
N LEU A 353 -28.88 -47.85 -44.29
CA LEU A 353 -28.63 -47.17 -45.54
C LEU A 353 -27.47 -47.79 -46.31
N HIS A 354 -26.38 -48.11 -45.61
CA HIS A 354 -25.20 -48.81 -46.19
C HIS A 354 -25.56 -50.21 -46.70
N ASN A 355 -26.35 -50.97 -45.93
CA ASN A 355 -26.83 -52.29 -46.36
C ASN A 355 -27.77 -52.18 -47.60
N ARG A 356 -28.60 -51.16 -47.67
CA ARG A 356 -29.45 -50.88 -48.85
C ARG A 356 -28.60 -50.47 -50.03
N TYR A 357 -27.56 -49.67 -49.86
CA TYR A 357 -26.60 -49.29 -50.89
C TYR A 357 -25.90 -50.49 -51.48
N LEU A 358 -25.41 -51.41 -50.64
CA LEU A 358 -24.77 -52.65 -51.07
C LEU A 358 -25.71 -53.63 -51.79
N SER A 359 -27.01 -53.62 -51.47
CA SER A 359 -28.02 -54.47 -52.12
C SER A 359 -28.59 -53.91 -53.42
N ALA A 360 -28.35 -52.64 -53.74
CA ALA A 360 -28.84 -52.00 -54.97
C ALA A 360 -28.04 -52.46 -56.18
N THR A 361 -28.80 -52.96 -57.19
CA THR A 361 -28.23 -53.62 -58.39
C THR A 361 -27.82 -52.67 -59.51
N THR A 362 -28.25 -51.37 -59.44
CA THR A 362 -27.94 -50.38 -60.48
C THR A 362 -27.23 -49.16 -59.90
N LYS A 363 -26.15 -48.69 -60.57
CA LYS A 363 -25.42 -47.49 -60.20
C LYS A 363 -26.27 -46.21 -60.06
N LYS A 364 -27.44 -46.21 -60.69
CA LYS A 364 -28.38 -45.05 -60.62
C LYS A 364 -29.14 -45.05 -59.30
N GLU A 365 -29.52 -46.21 -58.79
CA GLU A 365 -30.15 -46.37 -57.47
C GLU A 365 -29.14 -46.08 -56.31
N GLN A 366 -27.91 -46.54 -56.43
CA GLN A 366 -26.85 -46.29 -55.48
C GLN A 366 -26.58 -44.78 -55.32
N ARG A 367 -26.57 -44.05 -56.47
CA ARG A 367 -26.42 -42.59 -56.40
C ARG A 367 -27.61 -41.89 -55.77
N ARG A 368 -28.82 -42.32 -56.05
CA ARG A 368 -30.04 -41.73 -55.45
C ARG A 368 -30.07 -41.90 -53.92
N LEU A 369 -29.70 -43.07 -53.43
CA LEU A 369 -29.63 -43.33 -51.97
C LEU A 369 -28.58 -42.46 -51.23
N LEU A 370 -27.51 -42.08 -51.92
CA LEU A 370 -26.51 -41.15 -51.34
C LEU A 370 -26.90 -39.69 -51.53
N ASP A 371 -27.54 -39.31 -52.66
CA ASP A 371 -28.00 -37.96 -52.94
C ASP A 371 -29.16 -37.54 -52.02
N ASP A 372 -30.04 -38.48 -51.64
CA ASP A 372 -31.16 -38.26 -50.72
C ASP A 372 -30.66 -37.87 -49.29
N GLU A 373 -29.44 -38.26 -48.92
CA GLU A 373 -28.84 -37.96 -47.63
C GLU A 373 -27.60 -37.02 -47.74
N GLU A 374 -27.47 -36.30 -48.87
CA GLU A 374 -26.39 -35.34 -49.14
C GLU A 374 -24.97 -35.91 -49.06
N LEU A 375 -24.79 -37.23 -49.19
CA LEU A 375 -23.51 -37.90 -49.12
C LEU A 375 -22.86 -38.00 -50.51
N LYS A 376 -21.56 -37.66 -50.59
CA LYS A 376 -20.84 -37.58 -51.89
C LYS A 376 -20.44 -38.94 -52.50
N ASP A 377 -20.12 -39.88 -51.66
CA ASP A 377 -19.62 -41.23 -52.06
C ASP A 377 -19.77 -42.24 -50.91
N GLU A 378 -19.55 -43.54 -51.21
CA GLU A 378 -19.56 -44.62 -50.23
C GLU A 378 -18.55 -44.41 -49.09
N ALA A 379 -17.40 -43.84 -49.41
CA ALA A 379 -16.37 -43.56 -48.39
C ALA A 379 -16.81 -42.49 -47.40
N ALA A 380 -17.68 -41.55 -47.78
CA ALA A 380 -18.29 -40.57 -46.89
C ALA A 380 -19.29 -41.21 -45.93
N LEU A 381 -20.13 -42.13 -46.42
CA LEU A 381 -21.07 -42.91 -45.61
C LEU A 381 -20.34 -43.78 -44.57
N GLU A 382 -19.26 -44.48 -44.97
CA GLU A 382 -18.44 -45.26 -44.04
C GLU A 382 -17.73 -44.38 -42.97
N ARG A 383 -17.35 -43.14 -43.30
CA ARG A 383 -16.75 -42.22 -42.34
C ARG A 383 -17.78 -41.82 -41.28
N VAL A 384 -18.99 -41.44 -41.70
CA VAL A 384 -20.11 -41.10 -40.77
C VAL A 384 -20.39 -42.25 -39.80
N ILE A 385 -20.45 -43.49 -40.30
CA ILE A 385 -20.67 -44.69 -39.48
C ILE A 385 -19.52 -44.87 -38.47
N ARG A 386 -18.26 -44.73 -38.90
CA ARG A 386 -17.08 -44.85 -38.03
C ARG A 386 -17.01 -43.75 -36.96
N ASP A 387 -17.34 -42.53 -37.33
CA ASP A 387 -17.27 -41.42 -36.39
C ASP A 387 -18.41 -41.48 -35.36
N LEU A 388 -19.63 -41.90 -35.74
CA LEU A 388 -20.73 -42.18 -34.83
C LEU A 388 -20.38 -43.33 -33.86
N ASP A 389 -19.81 -44.44 -34.36
CA ASP A 389 -19.39 -45.58 -33.52
C ASP A 389 -18.32 -45.16 -32.50
N ARG A 390 -17.31 -44.39 -32.95
CA ARG A 390 -16.27 -43.85 -32.08
C ARG A 390 -16.83 -42.91 -31.00
N SER A 391 -17.78 -42.01 -31.38
CA SER A 391 -18.44 -41.08 -30.49
C SER A 391 -19.31 -41.82 -29.45
N ILE A 392 -20.00 -42.87 -29.82
CA ILE A 392 -20.81 -43.70 -28.91
C ILE A 392 -19.88 -44.44 -27.92
N ARG A 393 -18.80 -45.01 -28.39
CA ARG A 393 -17.80 -45.67 -27.50
C ARG A 393 -17.18 -44.71 -26.50
N LYS A 394 -16.84 -43.47 -26.96
CA LYS A 394 -16.29 -42.42 -26.08
C LYS A 394 -17.32 -41.96 -25.04
N SER A 395 -18.57 -41.85 -25.39
CA SER A 395 -19.66 -41.47 -24.45
C SER A 395 -19.97 -42.57 -23.44
N ARG A 396 -19.89 -43.83 -23.83
CA ARG A 396 -20.07 -45.00 -22.92
C ARG A 396 -18.97 -45.08 -21.88
N ASN A 397 -17.73 -44.75 -22.23
CA ASN A 397 -16.58 -44.77 -21.30
C ASN A 397 -16.60 -43.64 -20.29
N LYS A 398 -17.34 -42.54 -20.53
CA LYS A 398 -17.37 -41.35 -19.65
C LYS A 398 -18.40 -41.41 -18.52
N ASP A 399 -19.32 -42.37 -18.50
CA ASP A 399 -20.40 -42.44 -17.52
C ASP A 399 -20.10 -43.33 -16.27
N LEU A 400 -18.82 -43.61 -16.01
CA LEU A 400 -18.35 -44.57 -15.02
C LEU A 400 -17.98 -44.02 -13.65
N GLY A 401 -18.67 -43.01 -13.12
CA GLY A 401 -18.32 -42.44 -11.82
C GLY A 401 -19.50 -41.94 -10.98
N GLY A 402 -20.05 -42.75 -10.11
CA GLY A 402 -20.93 -42.33 -9.03
C GLY A 402 -21.08 -43.44 -7.97
N PRO A 403 -21.15 -43.11 -6.67
CA PRO A 403 -21.18 -44.12 -5.60
C PRO A 403 -22.58 -44.65 -5.36
N GLU A 404 -22.73 -45.95 -5.40
CA GLU A 404 -23.94 -46.63 -4.89
C GLU A 404 -23.61 -47.85 -4.03
N GLU A 405 -24.51 -48.13 -3.08
CA GLU A 405 -24.43 -49.08 -2.01
C GLU A 405 -24.14 -50.55 -2.43
N GLU A 406 -23.59 -51.31 -1.49
CA GLU A 406 -23.03 -52.65 -1.61
C GLU A 406 -24.06 -53.76 -1.94
N GLU A 407 -24.60 -53.78 -3.16
CA GLU A 407 -25.03 -55.03 -3.79
C GLU A 407 -23.85 -55.61 -4.60
N SER A 408 -23.62 -56.92 -4.52
CA SER A 408 -22.52 -57.55 -5.24
C SER A 408 -22.63 -57.22 -6.75
N LEU A 409 -21.53 -56.75 -7.35
CA LEU A 409 -21.52 -56.31 -8.76
C LEU A 409 -21.91 -57.47 -9.70
N GLU A 410 -21.79 -58.71 -9.28
CA GLU A 410 -22.21 -59.91 -9.99
C GLU A 410 -23.74 -60.12 -10.02
N ASP A 411 -24.44 -59.74 -8.93
CA ASP A 411 -25.93 -59.79 -8.86
C ASP A 411 -26.57 -58.69 -9.70
N GLN A 412 -25.87 -57.60 -9.98
CA GLN A 412 -26.35 -56.53 -10.88
C GLN A 412 -26.27 -56.93 -12.33
N LEU A 413 -25.37 -57.83 -12.77
CA LEU A 413 -25.27 -58.33 -14.14
C LEU A 413 -26.46 -59.21 -14.55
N ASN A 414 -27.17 -59.83 -13.58
CA ASN A 414 -28.27 -60.73 -13.79
C ASN A 414 -29.63 -60.01 -13.88
N LYS A 415 -29.68 -58.69 -13.71
CA LYS A 415 -30.93 -57.90 -13.67
C LYS A 415 -31.41 -57.37 -15.05
N PHE A 416 -30.91 -57.88 -16.18
CA PHE A 416 -31.22 -57.35 -17.50
C PHE A 416 -31.98 -58.35 -18.39
N PRO A 417 -33.22 -58.72 -18.08
CA PRO A 417 -33.93 -59.82 -18.74
C PRO A 417 -34.36 -59.49 -20.21
N LEU A 418 -34.42 -58.22 -20.58
CA LEU A 418 -34.85 -57.84 -21.92
C LEU A 418 -33.74 -58.03 -22.99
N LEU A 419 -32.48 -58.26 -22.56
CA LEU A 419 -31.38 -58.40 -23.51
C LEU A 419 -31.41 -59.75 -24.27
N ASP A 420 -32.04 -60.76 -23.72
CA ASP A 420 -32.11 -62.13 -24.26
C ASP A 420 -33.33 -62.30 -25.20
N ILE A 421 -34.25 -61.31 -25.28
CA ILE A 421 -35.43 -61.38 -26.13
C ILE A 421 -35.13 -60.77 -27.51
N PRO A 422 -35.44 -61.45 -28.65
CA PRO A 422 -35.25 -60.90 -30.01
C PRO A 422 -36.07 -59.62 -30.23
N ASP A 423 -35.58 -58.72 -31.05
CA ASP A 423 -36.19 -57.39 -31.32
C ASP A 423 -37.58 -57.52 -32.02
N ASP A 424 -37.80 -58.61 -32.74
CA ASP A 424 -39.03 -58.91 -33.46
C ASP A 424 -40.24 -59.24 -32.52
N GLN A 425 -39.97 -59.48 -31.23
CA GLN A 425 -40.97 -59.82 -30.21
C GLN A 425 -41.26 -58.65 -29.25
N LEU A 426 -40.64 -57.50 -29.48
CA LEU A 426 -40.79 -56.32 -28.61
C LEU A 426 -41.46 -55.18 -29.39
N ASP A 427 -42.30 -54.43 -28.66
CA ASP A 427 -42.89 -53.20 -29.17
C ASP A 427 -41.85 -52.06 -29.15
N GLU A 428 -42.17 -50.91 -29.72
CA GLU A 428 -41.29 -49.76 -29.85
C GLU A 428 -40.78 -49.23 -28.47
N ALA A 429 -41.58 -49.38 -27.40
CA ALA A 429 -41.21 -49.08 -26.01
C ALA A 429 -40.22 -50.12 -25.44
N GLY A 430 -40.48 -51.42 -25.69
CA GLY A 430 -39.59 -52.53 -25.28
C GLY A 430 -38.22 -52.48 -25.95
N ILE A 431 -38.14 -52.03 -27.20
CA ILE A 431 -36.86 -51.82 -27.90
C ILE A 431 -36.04 -50.67 -27.24
N LYS A 432 -36.72 -49.60 -26.80
CA LYS A 432 -36.05 -48.53 -26.06
C LYS A 432 -35.54 -48.99 -24.69
N ASP A 433 -36.33 -49.79 -23.98
CA ASP A 433 -35.94 -50.35 -22.69
C ASP A 433 -34.82 -51.38 -22.81
N LYS A 434 -34.80 -52.19 -23.86
CA LYS A 434 -33.70 -53.11 -24.18
C LYS A 434 -32.39 -52.36 -24.43
N ARG A 435 -32.45 -51.25 -25.18
CA ARG A 435 -31.28 -50.38 -25.37
C ARG A 435 -30.79 -49.76 -24.06
N HIS A 436 -31.72 -49.34 -23.20
CA HIS A 436 -31.38 -48.84 -21.87
C HIS A 436 -30.69 -49.90 -21.00
N GLN A 437 -31.22 -51.13 -20.99
CA GLN A 437 -30.62 -52.25 -20.24
C GLN A 437 -29.23 -52.64 -20.76
N ARG A 438 -28.98 -52.55 -22.12
CA ARG A 438 -27.66 -52.78 -22.71
C ARG A 438 -26.62 -51.76 -22.23
N LEU A 439 -27.03 -50.47 -22.13
CA LEU A 439 -26.21 -49.42 -21.62
C LEU A 439 -25.90 -49.61 -20.12
N MET A 440 -26.87 -49.97 -19.32
CA MET A 440 -26.70 -50.23 -17.88
C MET A 440 -25.75 -51.43 -17.63
N LYS A 441 -25.88 -52.51 -18.43
CA LYS A 441 -24.95 -53.66 -18.37
C LYS A 441 -23.53 -53.27 -18.68
N SER A 442 -23.31 -52.50 -19.74
CA SER A 442 -21.99 -51.96 -20.09
C SER A 442 -21.39 -51.10 -19.01
N GLY A 443 -22.23 -50.33 -18.28
CA GLY A 443 -21.79 -49.51 -17.13
C GLY A 443 -21.37 -50.37 -15.93
N VAL A 444 -22.07 -51.45 -15.65
CA VAL A 444 -21.71 -52.39 -14.57
C VAL A 444 -20.42 -53.11 -14.90
N GLU A 445 -20.26 -53.62 -16.09
CA GLU A 445 -19.03 -54.28 -16.56
C GLU A 445 -17.78 -53.40 -16.48
N ALA A 446 -17.95 -52.09 -16.76
CA ALA A 446 -16.84 -51.17 -16.67
C ALA A 446 -16.50 -50.79 -15.22
N ARG A 447 -17.50 -50.77 -14.29
CA ARG A 447 -17.22 -50.64 -12.84
C ARG A 447 -16.44 -51.84 -12.28
N ILE A 448 -16.75 -53.05 -12.73
CA ILE A 448 -16.00 -54.24 -12.37
C ILE A 448 -14.54 -54.15 -12.82
N ARG A 449 -14.31 -53.70 -14.08
CA ARG A 449 -12.96 -53.48 -14.59
C ARG A 449 -12.19 -52.42 -13.81
N ALA A 450 -12.81 -51.28 -13.53
CA ALA A 450 -12.18 -50.21 -12.74
C ALA A 450 -11.85 -50.64 -11.30
N LYS A 451 -12.70 -51.47 -10.67
CA LYS A 451 -12.43 -52.04 -9.33
C LYS A 451 -11.22 -53.00 -9.37
N ALA A 452 -11.17 -53.86 -10.36
CA ALA A 452 -10.05 -54.77 -10.55
C ALA A 452 -8.71 -54.07 -10.86
N GLU A 453 -8.77 -52.95 -11.62
CA GLU A 453 -7.63 -52.11 -11.92
C GLU A 453 -7.10 -51.41 -10.65
N LYS A 454 -8.02 -50.81 -9.85
CA LYS A 454 -7.68 -50.20 -8.56
C LYS A 454 -7.10 -51.20 -7.54
N GLU A 455 -7.54 -52.43 -7.59
CA GLU A 455 -7.01 -53.50 -6.71
C GLU A 455 -5.62 -53.93 -7.15
N ARG A 456 -5.39 -54.01 -8.48
CA ARG A 456 -4.05 -54.24 -9.04
C ARG A 456 -3.09 -53.10 -8.72
N GLU A 457 -3.54 -51.86 -8.78
CA GLU A 457 -2.74 -50.69 -8.42
C GLU A 457 -2.36 -50.69 -6.95
N ARG A 458 -3.31 -50.99 -6.06
CA ARG A 458 -3.01 -51.19 -4.64
C ARG A 458 -2.02 -52.28 -4.35
N ALA A 459 -2.11 -53.38 -5.09
CA ALA A 459 -1.15 -54.50 -4.96
C ALA A 459 0.24 -54.09 -5.44
N ARG A 460 0.33 -53.29 -6.53
CA ARG A 460 1.61 -52.74 -7.04
C ARG A 460 2.24 -51.79 -6.00
N LEU A 461 1.47 -50.84 -5.45
CA LEU A 461 1.96 -49.90 -4.43
C LEU A 461 2.45 -50.64 -3.17
N ALA A 462 1.72 -51.62 -2.70
CA ALA A 462 2.15 -52.44 -1.56
C ALA A 462 3.44 -53.23 -1.82
N GLU A 463 3.65 -53.67 -3.05
CA GLU A 463 4.90 -54.36 -3.46
C GLU A 463 6.05 -53.35 -3.56
N GLU A 464 5.83 -52.15 -4.08
CA GLU A 464 6.81 -51.08 -4.13
C GLU A 464 7.23 -50.62 -2.71
N GLU A 465 6.29 -50.47 -1.78
CA GLU A 465 6.58 -50.19 -0.37
C GLU A 465 7.40 -51.31 0.30
N ARG A 466 7.13 -52.55 -0.05
CA ARG A 466 7.89 -53.69 0.48
C ARG A 466 9.31 -53.65 -0.01
N LEU A 467 9.52 -53.46 -1.30
CA LEU A 467 10.84 -53.38 -1.92
C LEU A 467 11.64 -52.16 -1.40
N ASP A 468 11.00 -51.03 -1.22
CA ASP A 468 11.64 -49.84 -0.64
C ASP A 468 12.11 -50.09 0.79
N ARG A 469 11.29 -50.80 1.58
CA ARG A 469 11.63 -51.20 2.96
C ARG A 469 12.82 -52.16 2.98
N GLU A 470 12.82 -53.16 2.11
CA GLU A 470 13.93 -54.11 1.96
C GLU A 470 15.23 -53.40 1.53
N HIS A 471 15.16 -52.43 0.60
CA HIS A 471 16.30 -51.64 0.16
C HIS A 471 16.84 -50.73 1.28
N ARG A 472 15.95 -50.12 2.08
CA ARG A 472 16.31 -49.29 3.22
C ARG A 472 17.00 -50.11 4.33
N GLU A 473 16.54 -51.33 4.58
CA GLU A 473 17.14 -52.23 5.58
C GLU A 473 18.48 -52.80 5.14
N ALA A 474 18.67 -53.00 3.83
CA ALA A 474 19.90 -53.53 3.26
C ALA A 474 21.03 -52.48 3.21
N ASP A 475 20.75 -51.25 2.80
CA ASP A 475 21.74 -50.16 2.70
C ASP A 475 21.09 -48.81 3.02
N PRO A 476 21.09 -48.40 4.31
CA PRO A 476 20.46 -47.14 4.74
C PRO A 476 21.12 -45.89 4.16
N GLU A 477 22.45 -45.90 3.95
CA GLU A 477 23.17 -44.72 3.46
C GLU A 477 22.89 -44.48 1.98
N ALA A 478 22.89 -45.53 1.17
CA ALA A 478 22.54 -45.42 -0.24
C ALA A 478 21.07 -45.04 -0.45
N TRP A 479 20.17 -45.55 0.38
CA TRP A 479 18.76 -45.18 0.34
C TRP A 479 18.53 -43.69 0.68
N VAL A 480 19.14 -43.16 1.76
CA VAL A 480 19.07 -41.72 2.12
C VAL A 480 19.65 -40.86 1.01
N ALA A 481 20.80 -41.24 0.41
CA ALA A 481 21.39 -40.52 -0.71
C ALA A 481 20.44 -40.49 -1.92
N GLY A 482 19.77 -41.58 -2.23
CA GLY A 482 18.77 -41.70 -3.30
C GLY A 482 17.56 -40.73 -3.03
N ARG A 483 17.06 -40.73 -1.81
CA ARG A 483 15.96 -39.83 -1.41
C ARG A 483 16.35 -38.33 -1.46
N ARG A 484 17.59 -37.99 -1.13
CA ARG A 484 18.11 -36.63 -1.29
C ARG A 484 18.16 -36.19 -2.75
N ILE A 485 18.63 -37.06 -3.64
CA ILE A 485 18.63 -36.79 -5.09
C ILE A 485 17.20 -36.62 -5.62
N GLN A 486 16.28 -37.48 -5.19
CA GLN A 486 14.88 -37.37 -5.55
C GLN A 486 14.26 -36.02 -5.04
N ARG A 487 14.58 -35.61 -3.82
CA ARG A 487 14.21 -34.30 -3.28
C ARG A 487 14.72 -33.15 -4.14
N GLU A 488 16.00 -33.17 -4.54
CA GLU A 488 16.58 -32.11 -5.38
C GLU A 488 15.91 -32.05 -6.76
N ALA A 489 15.57 -33.18 -7.35
CA ALA A 489 14.88 -33.27 -8.64
C ALA A 489 13.44 -32.66 -8.52
N LEU A 490 12.72 -32.97 -7.46
CA LEU A 490 11.39 -32.40 -7.20
C LEU A 490 11.46 -30.91 -6.94
N LEU A 491 12.46 -30.43 -6.20
CA LEU A 491 12.68 -28.99 -5.99
C LEU A 491 12.97 -28.25 -7.29
N ALA A 492 13.77 -28.84 -8.17
CA ALA A 492 14.05 -28.28 -9.49
C ALA A 492 12.78 -28.21 -10.35
N LYS A 493 11.94 -29.25 -10.33
CA LYS A 493 10.66 -29.31 -11.05
C LYS A 493 9.67 -28.25 -10.54
N ILE A 494 9.55 -28.07 -9.22
CA ILE A 494 8.70 -27.02 -8.59
C ILE A 494 9.21 -25.64 -8.97
N LYS A 495 10.52 -25.41 -8.93
CA LYS A 495 11.14 -24.14 -9.31
C LYS A 495 10.91 -23.79 -10.78
N GLU A 496 10.97 -24.77 -11.65
CA GLU A 496 10.69 -24.60 -13.09
C GLU A 496 9.21 -24.31 -13.34
N GLN A 497 8.29 -25.02 -12.70
CA GLN A 497 6.85 -24.73 -12.77
C GLN A 497 6.52 -23.33 -12.24
N SER A 498 7.14 -22.92 -11.14
CA SER A 498 6.93 -21.56 -10.58
C SER A 498 7.46 -20.48 -11.52
N ARG A 499 8.59 -20.74 -12.21
CA ARG A 499 9.15 -19.85 -13.24
C ARG A 499 8.21 -19.74 -14.44
N LEU A 500 7.69 -20.86 -14.92
CA LEU A 500 6.73 -20.88 -16.05
C LEU A 500 5.42 -20.16 -15.68
N LYS A 501 4.93 -20.33 -14.44
CA LYS A 501 3.77 -19.58 -13.93
C LYS A 501 4.04 -18.08 -13.84
N ALA A 502 5.22 -17.68 -13.38
CA ALA A 502 5.61 -16.27 -13.31
C ALA A 502 5.75 -15.65 -14.71
N ASP A 503 6.34 -16.38 -15.66
CA ASP A 503 6.47 -15.94 -17.06
C ASP A 503 5.12 -15.88 -17.76
N SER A 504 4.17 -16.75 -17.44
CA SER A 504 2.81 -16.72 -17.97
C SER A 504 1.99 -15.53 -17.45
N GLY A 505 2.28 -15.06 -16.23
CA GLY A 505 1.67 -13.85 -15.64
C GLY A 505 2.27 -12.55 -16.16
N ASN A 506 3.42 -12.59 -16.81
CA ASN A 506 4.10 -11.39 -17.32
C ASN A 506 3.47 -10.95 -18.64
N ARG A 507 2.75 -9.80 -18.63
CA ARG A 507 2.11 -9.20 -19.83
C ARG A 507 3.07 -8.93 -21.00
N LYS A 508 4.37 -8.84 -20.75
CA LYS A 508 5.41 -8.63 -21.76
C LYS A 508 6.04 -9.95 -22.23
N GLY A 509 5.72 -11.07 -21.61
CA GLY A 509 6.23 -12.38 -21.99
C GLY A 509 5.68 -12.84 -23.36
N MET A 510 6.48 -13.58 -24.10
CA MET A 510 6.14 -14.05 -25.46
C MET A 510 4.88 -14.94 -25.46
N ALA A 511 4.69 -15.75 -24.42
CA ALA A 511 3.50 -16.57 -24.21
C ALA A 511 2.25 -15.71 -23.95
N SER A 512 2.35 -14.65 -23.16
CA SER A 512 1.25 -13.71 -22.90
C SER A 512 0.90 -12.91 -24.17
N GLN A 513 1.90 -12.52 -24.96
CA GLN A 513 1.67 -11.87 -26.26
C GLN A 513 1.02 -12.81 -27.28
N MET A 514 1.40 -14.09 -27.32
CA MET A 514 0.72 -15.08 -28.16
C MET A 514 -0.72 -15.32 -27.73
N ARG A 515 -0.99 -15.46 -26.42
CA ARG A 515 -2.37 -15.57 -25.89
C ARG A 515 -3.21 -14.34 -26.23
N MET A 516 -2.68 -13.14 -26.08
CA MET A 516 -3.34 -11.88 -26.45
C MET A 516 -3.59 -11.79 -27.95
N LYS A 517 -2.66 -12.27 -28.77
CA LYS A 517 -2.81 -12.33 -30.22
C LYS A 517 -3.87 -13.34 -30.64
N THR A 518 -3.94 -14.49 -29.98
CA THR A 518 -4.97 -15.52 -30.22
C THR A 518 -6.35 -15.01 -29.78
N LEU A 519 -6.46 -14.36 -28.63
CA LEU A 519 -7.69 -13.70 -28.17
C LEU A 519 -8.11 -12.53 -29.10
N ALA A 520 -7.17 -11.73 -29.58
CA ALA A 520 -7.46 -10.66 -30.51
C ALA A 520 -7.88 -11.20 -31.90
N ASN A 521 -7.33 -12.33 -32.34
CA ASN A 521 -7.75 -12.98 -33.56
C ASN A 521 -9.12 -13.66 -33.44
N LEU A 522 -9.49 -14.11 -32.24
CA LEU A 522 -10.83 -14.62 -31.93
C LEU A 522 -11.87 -13.50 -31.80
N ALA A 523 -11.47 -12.34 -31.29
CA ALA A 523 -12.32 -11.17 -31.14
C ALA A 523 -12.43 -10.33 -32.43
N SER A 524 -11.46 -10.43 -33.34
CA SER A 524 -11.54 -9.83 -34.67
C SER A 524 -12.15 -10.88 -35.61
N ASP A 525 -13.39 -10.63 -36.07
CA ASP A 525 -14.02 -11.36 -37.17
C ASP A 525 -12.97 -11.71 -38.22
N GLY A 526 -12.69 -13.00 -38.41
CA GLY A 526 -11.78 -13.51 -39.42
C GLY A 526 -12.21 -13.06 -40.81
N PRO A 527 -11.30 -13.04 -41.80
CA PRO A 527 -11.57 -12.45 -43.13
C PRO A 527 -12.77 -13.11 -43.77
N LYS A 528 -13.79 -12.29 -44.05
CA LYS A 528 -15.01 -12.66 -44.76
C LYS A 528 -14.67 -13.42 -46.01
N ARG A 529 -14.73 -14.74 -45.99
CA ARG A 529 -14.87 -15.53 -47.21
C ARG A 529 -16.27 -15.28 -47.73
N LYS A 530 -16.36 -14.56 -48.87
CA LYS A 530 -17.59 -14.36 -49.64
C LYS A 530 -18.26 -15.72 -49.85
N ARG A 531 -19.32 -16.01 -49.10
CA ARG A 531 -20.34 -16.99 -49.48
C ARG A 531 -21.55 -16.25 -50.01
N ARG A 532 -21.84 -16.55 -51.26
CA ARG A 532 -23.06 -16.20 -51.98
C ARG A 532 -24.18 -17.13 -51.45
N GLY A 533 -25.27 -16.58 -50.95
CA GLY A 533 -26.51 -17.36 -50.68
C GLY A 533 -27.07 -17.05 -49.29
N GLY A 534 -28.26 -16.46 -49.25
CA GLY A 534 -28.96 -16.04 -48.04
C GLY A 534 -29.45 -17.24 -47.21
N GLY A 535 -29.59 -17.04 -45.95
CA GLY A 535 -30.16 -17.97 -44.99
C GLY A 535 -29.91 -17.44 -43.58
N GLU A 536 -30.94 -17.39 -42.82
CA GLU A 536 -31.22 -16.99 -41.48
C GLU A 536 -30.06 -17.18 -40.47
N TYR A 537 -29.96 -16.23 -39.53
CA TYR A 537 -29.06 -16.27 -38.38
C TYR A 537 -29.45 -17.42 -37.44
N ASP A 538 -28.69 -18.47 -37.43
CA ASP A 538 -28.67 -19.43 -36.32
C ASP A 538 -27.36 -19.21 -35.58
N ASP A 539 -27.49 -18.81 -34.29
CA ASP A 539 -26.40 -18.52 -33.35
C ASP A 539 -25.95 -19.84 -32.70
N ASP A 540 -25.25 -20.67 -33.50
CA ASP A 540 -24.83 -22.02 -33.14
C ASP A 540 -23.46 -22.05 -32.43
N PHE A 541 -23.00 -20.91 -31.91
CA PHE A 541 -21.78 -20.84 -31.12
C PHE A 541 -22.01 -21.46 -29.71
N GLY A 542 -21.35 -22.55 -29.45
CA GLY A 542 -21.45 -23.30 -28.19
C GLY A 542 -22.16 -24.64 -28.28
N ALA A 543 -22.64 -25.05 -29.45
CA ALA A 543 -23.30 -26.34 -29.69
C ALA A 543 -22.28 -27.47 -29.90
N ASN A 544 -21.04 -27.18 -30.28
CA ASN A 544 -20.00 -28.16 -30.51
C ASN A 544 -18.90 -28.16 -29.40
N ASP A 545 -18.48 -29.34 -29.01
CA ASP A 545 -17.35 -29.51 -28.01
C ASP A 545 -16.03 -28.93 -28.55
N GLU A 546 -15.89 -28.70 -29.84
CA GLU A 546 -14.76 -28.04 -30.48
C GLU A 546 -14.72 -26.54 -30.22
N ASP A 547 -15.86 -25.87 -30.08
CA ASP A 547 -15.96 -24.45 -29.73
C ASP A 547 -15.48 -24.21 -28.29
N TRP A 548 -15.71 -25.16 -27.39
CA TRP A 548 -15.19 -25.16 -26.02
C TRP A 548 -13.76 -25.65 -25.92
N GLY A 549 -13.25 -26.39 -26.91
CA GLY A 549 -11.86 -26.80 -27.03
C GLY A 549 -10.90 -25.61 -27.12
N VAL A 550 -11.30 -24.53 -27.78
CA VAL A 550 -10.53 -23.27 -27.89
C VAL A 550 -10.41 -22.56 -26.56
N TYR A 551 -11.47 -22.55 -25.75
CA TYR A 551 -11.41 -22.01 -24.37
C TYR A 551 -10.57 -22.90 -23.46
N ARG A 552 -10.52 -24.19 -23.69
CA ARG A 552 -9.70 -25.12 -22.93
C ARG A 552 -8.21 -24.94 -23.26
N THR A 553 -7.84 -24.68 -24.52
CA THR A 553 -6.46 -24.36 -24.93
C THR A 553 -5.99 -22.98 -24.48
N VAL A 554 -6.90 -22.04 -24.21
CA VAL A 554 -6.59 -20.71 -23.63
C VAL A 554 -6.49 -20.76 -22.10
N ALA A 555 -7.24 -21.66 -21.46
CA ALA A 555 -7.35 -21.75 -20.00
C ALA A 555 -6.47 -22.83 -19.37
N THR A 556 -5.93 -23.76 -20.14
CA THR A 556 -5.14 -24.88 -19.62
C THR A 556 -3.75 -24.88 -20.29
N GLU A 557 -2.70 -25.11 -19.48
CA GLU A 557 -1.37 -25.48 -19.98
C GLU A 557 -1.48 -26.70 -20.91
N PRO A 558 -0.56 -26.88 -21.87
CA PRO A 558 -0.57 -28.05 -22.74
C PRO A 558 -0.28 -29.29 -21.88
N ALA A 559 -1.31 -29.95 -21.43
CA ALA A 559 -1.20 -31.33 -21.00
C ALA A 559 -1.01 -32.15 -22.28
N SER A 560 0.11 -32.79 -22.44
CA SER A 560 0.30 -33.84 -23.43
C SER A 560 -0.72 -34.93 -23.12
N ASP A 561 -1.49 -35.33 -24.10
CA ASP A 561 -2.62 -36.29 -23.99
C ASP A 561 -2.21 -37.75 -23.63
N ASP A 562 -0.95 -38.00 -23.28
CA ASP A 562 -0.37 -39.36 -23.02
C ASP A 562 0.34 -39.51 -21.65
N GLU A 563 0.24 -38.52 -20.71
CA GLU A 563 0.82 -38.71 -19.37
C GLU A 563 -0.29 -39.04 -18.36
N GLU A 564 -0.12 -40.18 -17.66
CA GLU A 564 -0.85 -40.53 -16.43
C GLU A 564 -0.88 -39.33 -15.48
N PRO A 565 -1.90 -39.11 -14.64
CA PRO A 565 -1.96 -38.01 -13.69
C PRO A 565 -0.74 -38.14 -12.74
N GLU A 566 0.33 -37.42 -13.07
CA GLU A 566 1.46 -37.29 -12.16
C GLU A 566 0.99 -36.67 -10.85
N GLU A 567 1.38 -37.26 -9.73
CA GLU A 567 1.19 -36.68 -8.41
C GLU A 567 1.72 -35.26 -8.39
N ASP A 568 0.99 -34.35 -7.78
CA ASP A 568 1.44 -32.96 -7.60
C ASP A 568 2.85 -32.97 -6.98
N PRO A 569 3.87 -32.38 -7.67
CA PRO A 569 5.26 -32.46 -7.23
C PRO A 569 5.45 -31.87 -5.82
N VAL A 570 4.54 -31.02 -5.34
CA VAL A 570 4.55 -30.51 -3.97
C VAL A 570 4.16 -31.60 -2.97
N THR A 571 3.17 -32.42 -3.30
CA THR A 571 2.73 -33.54 -2.47
C THR A 571 3.80 -34.65 -2.41
N ALA A 572 4.39 -34.97 -3.55
CA ALA A 572 5.49 -35.92 -3.63
C ALA A 572 6.72 -35.46 -2.82
N LEU A 573 7.04 -34.15 -2.87
CA LEU A 573 8.13 -33.58 -2.09
C LEU A 573 7.87 -33.69 -0.57
N LYS A 574 6.66 -33.40 -0.10
CA LYS A 574 6.30 -33.55 1.32
C LYS A 574 6.43 -34.98 1.79
N ALA A 575 6.07 -35.96 0.97
CA ALA A 575 6.26 -37.38 1.29
C ALA A 575 7.75 -37.72 1.45
N VAL A 576 8.59 -37.33 0.51
CA VAL A 576 10.05 -37.56 0.56
C VAL A 576 10.68 -36.83 1.77
N GLU A 577 10.28 -35.60 2.07
CA GLU A 577 10.81 -34.86 3.23
C GLU A 577 10.36 -35.49 4.56
N SER A 578 9.15 -36.05 4.66
CA SER A 578 8.69 -36.77 5.86
C SER A 578 9.50 -38.07 6.08
N GLU A 579 9.88 -38.76 5.03
CA GLU A 579 10.74 -39.94 5.11
C GLU A 579 12.18 -39.57 5.53
N LEU A 580 12.73 -38.45 4.96
CA LEU A 580 14.04 -37.97 5.35
C LEU A 580 14.10 -37.56 6.81
N LEU A 581 13.04 -36.88 7.34
CA LEU A 581 12.93 -36.50 8.75
C LEU A 581 12.94 -37.71 9.68
N GLN A 582 12.37 -38.84 9.22
CA GLN A 582 12.27 -40.06 10.02
C GLN A 582 13.55 -40.89 10.00
N PHE A 583 14.29 -40.89 8.89
CA PHE A 583 15.38 -41.85 8.68
C PHE A 583 16.78 -41.23 8.46
N ASP A 584 16.85 -39.91 8.25
CA ASP A 584 18.12 -39.19 8.06
C ASP A 584 18.44 -38.33 9.29
N PRO A 585 19.44 -38.70 10.14
CA PRO A 585 19.79 -37.93 11.34
C PRO A 585 20.34 -36.53 11.05
N SER A 586 20.81 -36.29 9.80
CA SER A 586 21.36 -34.99 9.40
C SER A 586 20.32 -34.05 8.80
N PHE A 587 19.11 -34.52 8.53
CA PHE A 587 18.00 -33.75 8.00
C PHE A 587 17.08 -33.30 9.13
N SER A 588 16.85 -32.01 9.30
CA SER A 588 16.04 -31.43 10.36
C SER A 588 14.80 -30.75 9.81
N GLU A 589 13.82 -30.45 10.68
CA GLU A 589 12.62 -29.67 10.30
C GLU A 589 12.94 -28.34 9.61
N LYS A 590 14.13 -27.74 9.91
CA LYS A 590 14.58 -26.50 9.29
C LYS A 590 14.94 -26.65 7.82
N ASP A 591 15.23 -27.86 7.39
CA ASP A 591 15.64 -28.17 6.01
C ASP A 591 14.45 -28.47 5.09
N THR A 592 13.24 -28.61 5.63
CA THR A 592 12.01 -28.81 4.85
C THR A 592 11.67 -27.57 4.04
N ILE A 593 11.06 -27.76 2.86
CA ILE A 593 10.61 -26.64 2.02
C ILE A 593 9.56 -25.78 2.73
N GLU A 594 8.77 -26.38 3.59
CA GLU A 594 7.74 -25.69 4.38
C GLU A 594 8.37 -24.73 5.41
N ALA A 595 9.43 -25.18 6.09
CA ALA A 595 10.17 -24.34 7.03
C ALA A 595 11.01 -23.26 6.31
N GLN A 596 11.56 -23.57 5.13
CA GLN A 596 12.31 -22.61 4.31
C GLN A 596 11.42 -21.56 3.66
N ASN A 597 10.20 -21.92 3.30
CA ASN A 597 9.19 -21.02 2.73
C ASN A 597 8.28 -20.40 3.79
N ASP A 598 8.47 -20.70 5.06
CA ASP A 598 7.74 -20.07 6.15
C ASP A 598 8.11 -18.58 6.22
N TRP A 599 7.34 -17.78 5.48
CA TRP A 599 7.55 -16.34 5.39
C TRP A 599 7.42 -15.66 6.76
N THR A 600 6.73 -16.27 7.73
CA THR A 600 6.58 -15.74 9.09
C THR A 600 7.90 -15.68 9.86
N LYS A 601 8.88 -16.53 9.49
CA LYS A 601 10.24 -16.53 10.02
C LYS A 601 11.22 -15.67 9.20
N SER A 602 10.75 -15.03 8.14
CA SER A 602 11.59 -14.18 7.29
C SER A 602 11.82 -12.80 7.92
N LEU A 603 12.98 -12.19 7.62
CA LEU A 603 13.27 -10.81 7.99
C LEU A 603 12.20 -9.84 7.44
N MET A 604 11.65 -10.15 6.27
CA MET A 604 10.58 -9.36 5.67
C MET A 604 9.30 -9.40 6.52
N HIS A 605 8.92 -10.56 7.03
CA HIS A 605 7.77 -10.66 7.94
C HIS A 605 8.01 -9.87 9.23
N ALA A 606 9.20 -10.03 9.84
CA ALA A 606 9.55 -9.29 11.05
C ALA A 606 9.52 -7.77 10.80
N PHE A 607 9.95 -7.31 9.64
CA PHE A 607 9.85 -5.90 9.24
C PHE A 607 8.40 -5.43 9.05
N LEU A 608 7.52 -6.25 8.46
CA LEU A 608 6.14 -5.90 8.16
C LEU A 608 5.20 -6.05 9.36
N ARG A 609 5.36 -7.10 10.14
CA ARG A 609 4.41 -7.55 11.16
C ARG A 609 5.02 -7.78 12.55
N GLY A 610 6.32 -7.56 12.72
CA GLY A 610 7.06 -7.90 13.92
C GLY A 610 7.49 -9.36 13.95
N ALA A 611 8.10 -9.77 15.07
CA ALA A 611 8.69 -11.09 15.20
C ALA A 611 7.68 -12.22 15.50
N GLN A 612 6.45 -11.86 15.89
CA GLN A 612 5.41 -12.87 16.19
C GLN A 612 4.68 -13.28 14.91
N PRO A 613 4.26 -14.56 14.81
CA PRO A 613 3.42 -15.00 13.71
C PRO A 613 2.15 -14.16 13.63
N SER A 614 1.80 -13.68 12.45
CA SER A 614 0.56 -12.94 12.22
C SER A 614 -0.48 -13.85 11.58
N ASP A 615 -1.74 -13.68 12.01
CA ASP A 615 -2.87 -14.33 11.38
C ASP A 615 -3.37 -13.50 10.19
N PRO A 616 -3.18 -13.99 8.95
CA PRO A 616 -3.59 -13.25 7.75
C PRO A 616 -5.12 -13.06 7.65
N GLU A 617 -5.92 -13.88 8.34
CA GLU A 617 -7.38 -13.74 8.36
C GLU A 617 -7.89 -12.80 9.45
N SER A 618 -7.03 -12.41 10.39
CA SER A 618 -7.38 -11.50 11.47
C SER A 618 -7.61 -10.07 10.96
N GLN A 619 -8.85 -9.61 11.00
CA GLN A 619 -9.20 -8.22 10.67
C GLN A 619 -8.50 -7.21 11.60
N ARG A 620 -8.25 -7.61 12.85
CA ARG A 620 -7.52 -6.79 13.80
C ARG A 620 -6.10 -6.53 13.33
N GLU A 621 -5.37 -7.58 12.93
CA GLU A 621 -3.99 -7.48 12.48
C GLU A 621 -3.88 -6.82 11.09
N ALA A 622 -4.86 -7.04 10.21
CA ALA A 622 -4.93 -6.35 8.93
C ALA A 622 -5.02 -4.81 9.08
N ASN A 623 -5.56 -4.32 10.21
CA ASN A 623 -5.68 -2.90 10.54
C ASN A 623 -4.56 -2.41 11.49
N GLN A 624 -3.40 -3.07 11.52
CA GLN A 624 -2.22 -2.66 12.27
C GLN A 624 -1.12 -2.15 11.37
N ILE A 625 -0.43 -1.11 11.83
CA ILE A 625 0.77 -0.58 11.21
C ILE A 625 1.92 -0.74 12.20
N HIS A 626 2.99 -1.38 11.76
CA HIS A 626 4.23 -1.53 12.53
C HIS A 626 5.22 -0.46 12.09
N LEU A 627 5.53 0.47 12.99
CA LEU A 627 6.58 1.46 12.83
C LEU A 627 7.86 0.95 13.46
N ASN A 628 8.90 0.81 12.67
CA ASN A 628 10.23 0.37 13.13
C ASN A 628 11.34 1.25 12.53
N VAL A 629 11.92 0.88 11.42
CA VAL A 629 13.00 1.63 10.73
C VAL A 629 12.58 3.06 10.36
N GLU A 630 11.32 3.26 10.03
CA GLU A 630 10.77 4.57 9.66
C GLU A 630 10.96 5.61 10.78
N ARG A 631 10.99 5.16 12.05
CA ARG A 631 11.14 6.02 13.22
C ARG A 631 12.46 6.81 13.23
N ILE A 632 13.55 6.20 12.76
CA ILE A 632 14.86 6.84 12.66
C ILE A 632 15.15 7.38 11.26
N ARG A 633 14.56 6.77 10.22
CA ARG A 633 14.82 7.11 8.81
C ARG A 633 14.23 8.46 8.43
N VAL A 634 13.05 8.80 8.92
CA VAL A 634 12.38 10.06 8.57
C VAL A 634 13.11 11.28 9.13
N PRO A 635 13.53 11.33 10.40
CA PRO A 635 14.33 12.45 10.92
C PRO A 635 15.73 12.55 10.31
N GLU A 636 16.32 11.43 9.89
CA GLU A 636 17.69 11.38 9.33
C GLU A 636 17.83 12.16 8.02
N VAL A 637 16.74 12.37 7.29
CA VAL A 637 16.76 13.07 5.98
C VAL A 637 17.34 14.49 6.08
N VAL A 638 17.23 15.17 7.21
CA VAL A 638 17.85 16.49 7.40
C VAL A 638 19.38 16.41 7.32
N PHE A 639 19.96 15.28 7.77
CA PHE A 639 21.40 15.01 7.72
C PHE A 639 21.82 14.35 6.40
N GLN A 640 20.97 13.49 5.84
CA GLN A 640 21.23 12.74 4.62
C GLN A 640 20.03 12.81 3.65
N PRO A 641 19.86 13.94 2.93
CA PRO A 641 18.69 14.15 2.06
C PRO A 641 18.53 13.10 0.95
N GLY A 642 19.64 12.51 0.51
CA GLY A 642 19.65 11.45 -0.50
C GLY A 642 18.83 10.22 -0.12
N ILE A 643 18.59 9.94 1.16
CA ILE A 643 17.74 8.83 1.65
C ILE A 643 16.29 8.99 1.16
N ALA A 644 15.81 10.23 1.03
CA ALA A 644 14.48 10.54 0.53
C ALA A 644 14.45 10.90 -0.97
N GLY A 645 15.60 10.82 -1.65
CA GLY A 645 15.74 11.17 -3.06
C GLY A 645 15.83 12.67 -3.33
N VAL A 646 16.23 13.46 -2.32
CA VAL A 646 16.50 14.90 -2.46
C VAL A 646 17.96 15.10 -2.83
N ASP A 647 18.21 15.70 -4.00
CA ASP A 647 19.54 15.99 -4.49
C ASP A 647 20.05 17.33 -3.92
N GLN A 648 20.34 17.34 -2.62
CA GLN A 648 20.88 18.47 -1.88
C GLN A 648 21.87 17.96 -0.81
N ALA A 649 22.77 18.86 -0.39
CA ALA A 649 23.66 18.59 0.72
C ALA A 649 22.91 18.51 2.06
N GLY A 650 23.39 17.70 3.01
CA GLY A 650 22.88 17.63 4.35
C GLY A 650 23.21 18.88 5.19
N ILE A 651 22.53 19.02 6.32
CA ILE A 651 22.71 20.20 7.20
C ILE A 651 24.17 20.42 7.61
N VAL A 652 24.93 19.36 7.85
CA VAL A 652 26.35 19.43 8.25
C VAL A 652 27.22 19.98 7.15
N GLU A 653 27.06 19.46 5.93
CA GLU A 653 27.80 19.92 4.74
C GLU A 653 27.46 21.37 4.38
N ILE A 654 26.18 21.76 4.53
CA ILE A 654 25.76 23.15 4.29
C ILE A 654 26.42 24.08 5.30
N ILE A 655 26.45 23.72 6.59
CA ILE A 655 27.10 24.52 7.64
C ILE A 655 28.59 24.64 7.37
N GLU A 656 29.27 23.54 7.03
CA GLU A 656 30.68 23.55 6.66
C GLU A 656 30.92 24.48 5.48
N GLY A 657 30.16 24.31 4.40
CA GLY A 657 30.28 25.14 3.19
C GLY A 657 30.02 26.62 3.44
N ILE A 658 29.11 26.99 4.35
CA ILE A 658 28.92 28.39 4.76
C ILE A 658 30.15 28.89 5.53
N VAL A 659 30.55 28.19 6.55
CA VAL A 659 31.61 28.67 7.48
C VAL A 659 32.97 28.72 6.78
N THR A 660 33.34 27.69 6.05
CA THR A 660 34.65 27.61 5.39
C THR A 660 34.68 28.32 4.04
N GLY A 661 33.59 28.25 3.26
CA GLY A 661 33.56 28.79 1.90
C GLY A 661 33.14 30.26 1.80
N ARG A 662 32.25 30.75 2.72
CA ARG A 662 31.71 32.14 2.60
C ARG A 662 32.28 33.11 3.64
N PHE A 663 32.91 32.61 4.67
CA PHE A 663 33.55 33.44 5.69
C PHE A 663 35.04 33.11 5.83
N PRO A 664 35.92 33.82 5.06
CA PRO A 664 37.35 33.53 5.05
C PRO A 664 38.09 33.97 6.35
N ASP A 665 37.52 34.90 7.14
CA ASP A 665 38.10 35.36 8.35
C ASP A 665 37.91 34.34 9.51
N PRO A 666 39.01 33.79 10.09
CA PRO A 666 38.91 32.87 11.21
C PRO A 666 38.20 33.43 12.44
N ARG A 667 38.19 34.75 12.64
CA ARG A 667 37.44 35.39 13.75
C ARG A 667 35.94 35.26 13.53
N GLN A 668 35.50 35.48 12.30
CA GLN A 668 34.08 35.32 11.96
C GLN A 668 33.65 33.84 12.04
N GLN A 669 34.48 32.92 11.55
CA GLN A 669 34.23 31.48 11.71
C GLN A 669 34.05 31.08 13.16
N LYS A 670 34.98 31.54 14.04
CA LYS A 670 34.87 31.29 15.49
C LYS A 670 33.60 31.91 16.09
N ALA A 671 33.23 33.10 15.69
CA ALA A 671 32.01 33.76 16.19
C ALA A 671 30.74 33.00 15.77
N LEU A 672 30.68 32.52 14.53
CA LEU A 672 29.56 31.76 14.01
C LEU A 672 29.40 30.40 14.70
N LEU A 673 30.49 29.65 14.88
CA LEU A 673 30.47 28.31 15.45
C LEU A 673 30.37 28.28 16.97
N LYS A 674 30.67 29.42 17.65
CA LYS A 674 30.51 29.54 19.09
C LYS A 674 29.04 29.48 19.54
N ASP A 675 28.11 29.84 18.66
CA ASP A 675 26.68 29.86 18.97
C ASP A 675 25.85 29.35 17.77
N ILE A 676 25.75 28.03 17.67
CA ILE A 676 24.87 27.38 16.69
C ILE A 676 23.51 27.18 17.35
N PHE A 677 22.55 28.02 16.96
CA PHE A 677 21.24 28.07 17.58
C PHE A 677 20.17 27.31 16.74
N LEU A 678 19.53 26.37 17.37
CA LEU A 678 18.50 25.52 16.75
C LEU A 678 17.11 26.05 17.08
N THR A 679 16.28 26.25 16.05
CA THR A 679 14.85 26.62 16.18
C THR A 679 14.00 25.92 15.10
N GLY A 680 12.68 25.96 15.26
CA GLY A 680 11.73 25.28 14.39
C GLY A 680 11.35 23.88 14.87
N GLY A 681 10.18 23.40 14.46
CA GLY A 681 9.56 22.18 14.99
C GLY A 681 10.39 20.90 14.85
N ASN A 682 11.15 20.76 13.77
CA ASN A 682 11.99 19.57 13.54
C ASN A 682 13.21 19.50 14.49
N THR A 683 13.66 20.62 15.03
CA THR A 683 14.75 20.61 16.02
C THR A 683 14.30 20.06 17.38
N SER A 684 13.00 19.81 17.54
CA SER A 684 12.44 19.20 18.75
C SER A 684 12.73 17.70 18.87
N PHE A 685 13.20 17.04 17.80
CA PHE A 685 13.62 15.65 17.90
C PHE A 685 14.67 15.45 18.97
N GLU A 686 14.52 14.38 19.74
CA GLU A 686 15.50 13.97 20.73
C GLU A 686 16.86 13.74 20.06
N SER A 687 17.95 14.11 20.75
CA SER A 687 19.33 13.97 20.29
C SER A 687 19.76 14.86 19.09
N PHE A 688 18.95 15.85 18.66
CA PHE A 688 19.31 16.71 17.52
C PHE A 688 20.59 17.54 17.81
N GLU A 689 20.68 18.15 19.00
CA GLU A 689 21.84 18.95 19.42
C GLU A 689 23.11 18.11 19.46
N GLU A 690 23.04 16.95 20.12
CA GLU A 690 24.20 16.05 20.29
C GLU A 690 24.67 15.49 18.94
N ARG A 691 23.70 15.15 18.05
CA ARG A 691 24.01 14.63 16.72
C ARG A 691 24.70 15.69 15.86
N LEU A 692 24.16 16.90 15.80
CA LEU A 692 24.72 17.99 15.03
C LEU A 692 26.12 18.39 15.54
N ALA A 693 26.28 18.53 16.84
CA ALA A 693 27.56 18.87 17.43
C ALA A 693 28.65 17.81 17.12
N ARG A 694 28.30 16.54 17.21
CA ARG A 694 29.23 15.44 16.94
C ARG A 694 29.64 15.40 15.45
N GLU A 695 28.72 15.57 14.52
CA GLU A 695 29.03 15.50 13.10
C GLU A 695 29.78 16.74 12.63
N LEU A 696 29.43 17.93 13.12
CA LEU A 696 30.21 19.14 12.85
C LEU A 696 31.62 19.01 13.40
N ARG A 697 31.80 18.41 14.57
CA ARG A 697 33.15 18.18 15.13
C ARG A 697 33.99 17.22 14.28
N ALA A 698 33.36 16.33 13.53
CA ALA A 698 34.05 15.37 12.65
C ALA A 698 34.58 16.03 11.35
N VAL A 699 33.90 17.06 10.84
CA VAL A 699 34.24 17.72 9.55
C VAL A 699 35.00 19.05 9.73
N LEU A 700 34.81 19.75 10.86
CA LEU A 700 35.43 21.05 11.09
C LEU A 700 36.81 20.93 11.72
N PRO A 701 37.73 21.89 11.47
CA PRO A 701 39.04 21.95 12.09
C PRO A 701 38.99 21.94 13.63
N ALA A 702 39.95 21.27 14.25
CA ALA A 702 39.93 21.01 15.69
C ALA A 702 40.05 22.30 16.57
N ASP A 703 40.65 23.36 16.04
CA ASP A 703 40.83 24.65 16.71
C ASP A 703 39.58 25.54 16.73
N LEU A 704 38.54 25.18 15.92
CA LEU A 704 37.29 25.92 15.89
C LEU A 704 36.36 25.46 17.02
N PRO A 705 35.75 26.37 17.78
CA PRO A 705 34.73 25.97 18.77
C PRO A 705 33.47 25.49 18.05
N VAL A 706 32.82 24.44 18.59
CA VAL A 706 31.50 24.01 18.14
C VAL A 706 30.62 23.95 19.36
N ASN A 707 29.67 24.88 19.47
CA ASN A 707 28.69 24.89 20.55
C ASN A 707 27.29 24.98 19.94
N VAL A 708 26.52 23.93 20.15
CA VAL A 708 25.12 23.82 19.64
C VAL A 708 24.18 23.99 20.81
N ARG A 709 23.19 24.86 20.66
CA ARG A 709 22.11 25.02 21.65
C ARG A 709 20.75 25.12 20.97
N LYS A 710 19.72 24.73 21.67
CA LYS A 710 18.35 24.75 21.18
C LYS A 710 17.57 25.89 21.83
N ALA A 711 16.59 26.44 21.07
CA ALA A 711 15.60 27.38 21.59
C ALA A 711 14.87 26.81 22.80
N SER A 712 14.50 27.67 23.74
CA SER A 712 13.72 27.26 24.92
C SER A 712 12.39 26.60 24.52
N ASP A 713 11.79 27.12 23.48
CA ASP A 713 10.60 26.54 22.85
C ASP A 713 10.72 26.72 21.33
N PRO A 714 11.24 25.72 20.61
CA PRO A 714 11.52 25.82 19.17
C PRO A 714 10.31 26.20 18.32
N VAL A 715 9.10 25.98 18.84
CA VAL A 715 7.84 26.24 18.11
C VAL A 715 7.29 27.63 18.40
N LEU A 716 7.40 28.12 19.65
CA LEU A 716 6.74 29.36 20.07
C LEU A 716 7.70 30.55 20.20
N ASP A 717 9.03 30.34 20.23
CA ASP A 717 9.97 31.42 20.51
C ASP A 717 10.04 32.49 19.42
N ALA A 718 9.66 32.17 18.17
CA ALA A 718 9.50 33.16 17.11
C ALA A 718 8.41 34.20 17.49
N TRP A 719 7.24 33.74 17.91
CA TRP A 719 6.15 34.58 18.37
C TRP A 719 6.48 35.34 19.65
N LYS A 720 7.06 34.63 20.65
CA LYS A 720 7.49 35.27 21.91
C LYS A 720 8.57 36.32 21.69
N GLY A 721 9.48 36.07 20.75
CA GLY A 721 10.51 36.98 20.35
C GLY A 721 9.98 38.26 19.73
N ALA A 722 9.00 38.14 18.83
CA ALA A 722 8.33 39.29 18.24
C ALA A 722 7.55 40.11 19.30
N ALA A 723 6.84 39.46 20.22
CA ALA A 723 6.14 40.09 21.32
C ALA A 723 7.10 40.77 22.30
N SER A 724 8.20 40.11 22.68
CA SER A 724 9.22 40.64 23.56
C SER A 724 9.96 41.81 22.93
N TRP A 725 10.24 41.76 21.63
CA TRP A 725 10.90 42.83 20.90
C TRP A 725 10.05 44.11 20.96
N TRP A 726 8.75 44.03 20.69
CA TRP A 726 7.89 45.19 20.79
C TRP A 726 7.87 45.83 22.19
N SER A 727 7.82 44.97 23.20
CA SER A 727 7.73 45.43 24.58
C SER A 727 9.05 46.01 25.13
N SER A 728 10.21 45.50 24.64
CA SER A 728 11.54 45.87 25.14
C SER A 728 12.25 46.93 24.27
N SER A 729 11.86 47.07 22.99
CA SER A 729 12.52 48.05 22.11
C SER A 729 12.09 49.48 22.41
N GLY A 730 13.05 50.43 22.31
CA GLY A 730 12.78 51.83 22.42
C GLY A 730 11.95 52.38 21.26
N ALA A 731 11.37 53.59 21.45
CA ALA A 731 10.54 54.21 20.40
C ALA A 731 11.29 54.37 19.07
N SER A 732 12.56 54.77 19.08
CA SER A 732 13.37 54.95 17.89
C SER A 732 13.65 53.62 17.16
N GLU A 733 13.88 52.53 17.87
CA GLU A 733 14.09 51.21 17.26
C GLU A 733 12.79 50.71 16.63
N ARG A 734 11.65 50.89 17.30
CA ARG A 734 10.34 50.54 16.72
C ARG A 734 10.03 51.38 15.47
N GLU A 735 10.26 52.69 15.51
CA GLU A 735 9.99 53.61 14.41
C GLU A 735 10.87 53.27 13.18
N SER A 736 12.13 52.91 13.38
CA SER A 736 13.04 52.53 12.28
C SER A 736 12.62 51.21 11.60
N ALA A 737 11.92 50.31 12.27
CA ALA A 737 11.51 49.00 11.75
C ALA A 737 10.04 48.95 11.29
N THR A 738 9.23 49.93 11.63
CA THR A 738 7.78 49.91 11.45
C THR A 738 7.37 50.79 10.29
N VAL A 739 6.67 50.26 9.32
CA VAL A 739 6.05 51.03 8.22
C VAL A 739 4.71 51.54 8.69
N THR A 740 4.51 52.86 8.65
CA THR A 740 3.25 53.50 8.97
C THR A 740 2.29 53.49 7.77
N ARG A 741 0.98 53.60 8.05
CA ARG A 741 -0.03 53.68 7.02
C ARG A 741 0.17 54.89 6.07
N ALA A 742 0.67 56.01 6.59
CA ALA A 742 1.01 57.18 5.76
C ALA A 742 2.16 56.86 4.80
N GLU A 743 3.24 56.22 5.28
CA GLU A 743 4.36 55.83 4.42
C GLU A 743 3.94 54.80 3.38
N TYR A 744 3.02 53.90 3.71
CA TYR A 744 2.50 52.91 2.74
C TYR A 744 1.77 53.63 1.57
N PHE A 745 0.88 54.54 1.87
CA PHE A 745 0.16 55.29 0.81
C PHE A 745 1.03 56.26 0.03
N GLU A 746 2.14 56.74 0.60
CA GLU A 746 3.09 57.59 -0.06
C GLU A 746 4.04 56.83 -0.96
N LYS A 747 4.57 55.66 -0.49
CA LYS A 747 5.69 54.92 -1.09
C LYS A 747 5.28 53.65 -1.84
N GLY A 748 4.03 53.19 -1.63
CA GLY A 748 3.46 52.01 -2.28
C GLY A 748 3.69 50.72 -1.52
N SER A 749 3.06 49.63 -2.01
CA SER A 749 3.00 48.33 -1.37
C SER A 749 4.33 47.57 -1.31
N ASP A 750 5.28 47.92 -2.15
CA ASP A 750 6.63 47.30 -2.16
C ASP A 750 7.58 47.89 -1.12
N TYR A 751 7.20 49.02 -0.49
CA TYR A 751 8.05 49.69 0.47
C TYR A 751 8.25 48.86 1.75
N ILE A 752 9.52 48.73 2.15
CA ILE A 752 9.94 48.13 3.41
C ILE A 752 10.98 49.03 4.10
N LYS A 753 11.05 48.94 5.41
CA LYS A 753 12.18 49.44 6.19
C LYS A 753 13.13 48.30 6.50
N GLU A 754 14.40 48.46 6.08
CA GLU A 754 15.43 47.49 6.42
C GLU A 754 15.84 47.64 7.89
N HIS A 755 15.88 46.54 8.61
CA HIS A 755 16.28 46.49 10.00
C HIS A 755 16.90 45.11 10.32
N ASP A 756 17.60 45.02 11.45
CA ASP A 756 18.40 43.83 11.83
C ASP A 756 17.58 42.52 11.96
N LEU A 757 16.28 42.60 12.07
CA LEU A 757 15.39 41.44 12.13
C LEU A 757 14.57 41.21 10.86
N GLY A 758 14.74 42.07 9.84
CA GLY A 758 13.97 42.02 8.60
C GLY A 758 14.75 41.41 7.44
N ASN A 759 14.02 41.12 6.37
CA ASN A 759 14.65 40.83 5.09
C ASN A 759 15.11 42.14 4.43
N SER A 760 16.20 42.09 3.66
CA SER A 760 16.61 43.19 2.79
C SER A 760 15.73 43.28 1.56
N LEU A 761 15.68 44.44 0.95
CA LEU A 761 15.16 44.61 -0.41
C LEU A 761 15.96 43.72 -1.36
N ALA A 762 15.28 42.88 -2.13
CA ALA A 762 15.95 42.19 -3.22
C ALA A 762 16.53 43.26 -4.19
N PRO A 763 17.81 43.18 -4.60
CA PRO A 763 18.35 44.07 -5.61
C PRO A 763 17.45 43.99 -6.83
N SER A 764 16.93 45.14 -7.28
CA SER A 764 16.11 45.17 -8.48
C SER A 764 16.91 44.59 -9.66
N VAL A 765 16.43 43.48 -10.22
CA VAL A 765 17.05 42.81 -11.37
C VAL A 765 17.03 43.73 -12.64
N PHE A 766 16.39 44.91 -12.52
CA PHE A 766 16.21 45.89 -13.58
C PHE A 766 16.81 47.26 -13.25
N GLY A 767 17.85 47.33 -12.46
CA GLY A 767 18.58 48.53 -12.18
C GLY A 767 19.94 48.52 -12.82
N GLY A 768 20.00 48.77 -14.13
CA GLY A 768 21.21 49.03 -14.90
C GLY A 768 20.91 50.06 -15.91
#